data_00a137f84643f898300b9235c96e8350
#
_entry.id   00a137f84643f898300b9235c96e8350
#
_cell.length_a   1.000
_cell.length_b   1.000
_cell.length_c   1.000
_cell.angle_alpha   90.00
_cell.angle_beta   90.00
_cell.angle_gamma   90.00
#
_symmetry.space_group_name_H-M   'P 1'
#
loop_
_entity.id
_entity.type
_entity.pdbx_description
1 polymer ?
#
loop_
_entity_poly.entity_id
_entity_poly.type
_entity_poly.pdbx_seq_one_letter_code
_entity_poly.pdbx_strand_id
1 'polypeptide(L)'
;TLRSLGLKMGDRVVFNMPNILENIYYTLAAKRLGIIYTPVFGGFSAKTLSDRIHDAGAKVIVTTDSGYRNAEIIPFKNAYTDPALDDYIPLQAALSVLREIISEFDISETGESLFKKVATSLEGEITIERSDLTLALGAALSEESLLDAEVTARLRTHVAKRLAKISHSIKKVIVVRYTGQKTADYARDVSSHQLVDQSRKRMRKFLAIKTLDALNSLSEKDFWVAMNSFCRAKPVEANWPLFFIYTSGSTGKPKGLVHSHGGWLAGITHTMRVIFNATKSDRCYVIADPGWITGQSYLIAAPLSFGLTSIIAEGSPLYPQAGRFASIIERHKVTIFKAGATFLKAVMTDPASQGDVEMYDTSTLRVSTFCAEPVSPAVQKYGMESICQNYINSYWATEHGGMVFSCPWGGYKTLLADAKTWPLPWIQAEVRIATASDESGQVIEWRVAEEGEKGELVITNPYPYLARTIWGNTDQLFELNWCGDRGRFTEAYFTRWRGRYSYTQGDYARKGVDGGFTLHGRSDDVINVSGHRIGTEEIEGAILKDKTIHRDSPVGNVVVVGAPHQEKGEIPVAFILGVNGRKLNDDDIGRLKSLVRSEKGVTAVPSDFLTVSAFPETRSGKYMRRALRSILIDEDLGDLSTLRNPHIIREIQETINIWKALRDVTESAHIAKSWRYIRFE
;
A
#
# COMPACT_ATOMS: atom_id res chain seq x y z
N THR A 1 -13.00 14.62 23.22
CA THR A 1 -12.07 15.39 22.41
C THR A 1 -12.66 15.72 21.03
N LEU A 2 -12.91 14.75 20.12
CA LEU A 2 -13.43 15.02 18.76
C LEU A 2 -14.78 15.78 18.78
N ARG A 3 -15.73 15.38 19.64
CA ARG A 3 -17.01 16.11 19.83
C ARG A 3 -16.83 17.57 20.28
N SER A 4 -15.82 17.86 21.10
CA SER A 4 -15.59 19.22 21.56
C SER A 4 -15.07 20.17 20.47
N LEU A 5 -14.59 19.62 19.36
CA LEU A 5 -14.22 20.36 18.15
C LEU A 5 -15.39 20.50 17.17
N GLY A 6 -16.60 20.07 17.56
CA GLY A 6 -17.80 20.18 16.73
C GLY A 6 -17.95 19.09 15.68
N LEU A 7 -17.09 18.05 15.71
CA LEU A 7 -17.19 16.94 14.76
C LEU A 7 -18.45 16.10 15.01
N LYS A 8 -19.10 15.71 13.93
CA LYS A 8 -20.37 14.96 13.89
C LYS A 8 -20.21 13.72 13.01
N MET A 9 -21.19 12.82 13.09
CA MET A 9 -21.33 11.70 12.16
C MET A 9 -21.24 12.19 10.71
N GLY A 10 -20.46 11.50 9.90
CA GLY A 10 -20.22 11.84 8.50
C GLY A 10 -19.12 12.88 8.26
N ASP A 11 -18.61 13.56 9.28
CA ASP A 11 -17.41 14.38 9.14
C ASP A 11 -16.18 13.49 8.89
N ARG A 12 -15.17 14.02 8.18
CA ARG A 12 -13.96 13.29 7.84
C ARG A 12 -12.77 13.79 8.65
N VAL A 13 -11.95 12.84 9.08
CA VAL A 13 -10.70 13.08 9.81
C VAL A 13 -9.56 12.31 9.15
N VAL A 14 -8.42 12.95 9.02
CA VAL A 14 -7.17 12.31 8.56
C VAL A 14 -6.31 11.98 9.79
N PHE A 15 -5.73 10.78 9.80
CA PHE A 15 -4.74 10.37 10.79
C PHE A 15 -3.37 10.22 10.13
N ASN A 16 -2.40 11.02 10.59
CA ASN A 16 -0.99 10.95 10.17
C ASN A 16 -0.11 10.83 11.41
N MET A 17 0.01 9.62 11.94
CA MET A 17 0.69 9.32 13.19
C MET A 17 1.46 7.99 13.09
N PRO A 18 2.55 7.81 13.84
CA PRO A 18 3.26 6.53 13.93
C PRO A 18 2.45 5.47 14.71
N ASN A 19 3.07 4.31 14.95
CA ASN A 19 2.51 3.20 15.74
C ASN A 19 2.53 3.52 17.23
N ILE A 20 1.64 4.42 17.67
CA ILE A 20 1.47 4.82 19.07
C ILE A 20 0.03 4.61 19.55
N LEU A 21 -0.16 4.58 20.86
CA LEU A 21 -1.47 4.34 21.46
C LEU A 21 -2.49 5.40 21.09
N GLU A 22 -2.09 6.64 20.94
CA GLU A 22 -2.95 7.75 20.57
C GLU A 22 -3.59 7.53 19.19
N ASN A 23 -2.85 6.94 18.23
CA ASN A 23 -3.40 6.58 16.93
C ASN A 23 -4.60 5.64 17.09
N ILE A 24 -4.48 4.63 17.95
CA ILE A 24 -5.58 3.71 18.26
C ILE A 24 -6.73 4.42 18.95
N TYR A 25 -6.45 5.25 19.95
CA TYR A 25 -7.50 5.96 20.68
C TYR A 25 -8.32 6.88 19.77
N TYR A 26 -7.66 7.63 18.88
CA TYR A 26 -8.36 8.48 17.92
C TYR A 26 -9.14 7.67 16.88
N THR A 27 -8.56 6.57 16.38
CA THR A 27 -9.23 5.63 15.47
C THR A 27 -10.50 5.06 16.11
N LEU A 28 -10.44 4.56 17.34
CA LEU A 28 -11.60 4.03 18.06
C LEU A 28 -12.62 5.12 18.39
N ALA A 29 -12.17 6.33 18.70
CA ALA A 29 -13.07 7.46 18.96
C ALA A 29 -13.84 7.86 17.69
N ALA A 30 -13.21 7.88 16.53
CA ALA A 30 -13.87 8.14 15.25
C ALA A 30 -14.94 7.07 14.95
N LYS A 31 -14.58 5.78 15.09
CA LYS A 31 -15.52 4.65 14.94
C LYS A 31 -16.75 4.80 15.84
N ARG A 32 -16.54 5.16 17.11
CA ARG A 32 -17.61 5.31 18.09
C ARG A 32 -18.58 6.45 17.77
N LEU A 33 -18.12 7.46 17.06
CA LEU A 33 -18.90 8.67 16.72
C LEU A 33 -19.53 8.63 15.33
N GLY A 34 -19.29 7.59 14.54
CA GLY A 34 -19.70 7.52 13.13
C GLY A 34 -18.95 8.54 12.25
N ILE A 35 -17.81 9.03 12.73
CA ILE A 35 -16.89 9.87 11.96
C ILE A 35 -16.13 8.98 10.98
N ILE A 36 -16.07 9.38 9.73
CA ILE A 36 -15.35 8.66 8.69
C ILE A 36 -13.90 9.11 8.74
N TYR A 37 -12.95 8.17 8.73
CA TYR A 37 -11.54 8.55 8.77
C TYR A 37 -10.74 7.91 7.65
N THR A 38 -9.65 8.58 7.28
CA THR A 38 -8.63 7.99 6.42
C THR A 38 -7.29 7.98 7.17
N PRO A 39 -6.74 6.80 7.44
CA PRO A 39 -5.40 6.70 7.97
C PRO A 39 -4.40 6.91 6.82
N VAL A 40 -3.40 7.72 7.07
CA VAL A 40 -2.31 7.97 6.11
C VAL A 40 -1.02 7.47 6.71
N PHE A 41 -0.30 6.66 5.95
CA PHE A 41 0.97 6.11 6.38
C PHE A 41 1.96 7.23 6.73
N GLY A 42 2.56 7.14 7.91
CA GLY A 42 3.42 8.20 8.46
C GLY A 42 4.71 8.48 7.69
N GLY A 43 4.96 7.74 6.66
CA GLY A 43 6.08 7.92 5.77
C GLY A 43 5.74 8.50 4.39
N PHE A 44 4.49 8.86 4.10
CA PHE A 44 4.15 9.51 2.83
C PHE A 44 4.65 10.96 2.78
N SER A 45 4.86 11.46 1.55
CA SER A 45 5.27 12.86 1.33
C SER A 45 4.16 13.84 1.74
N ALA A 46 4.54 15.11 1.93
CA ALA A 46 3.60 16.19 2.18
C ALA A 46 2.56 16.33 1.05
N LYS A 47 2.99 16.18 -0.22
CA LYS A 47 2.09 16.15 -1.38
C LYS A 47 1.04 15.06 -1.25
N THR A 48 1.47 13.83 -0.99
CA THR A 48 0.54 12.70 -0.84
C THR A 48 -0.45 12.94 0.31
N LEU A 49 0.02 13.49 1.43
CA LEU A 49 -0.85 13.84 2.55
C LEU A 49 -1.85 14.92 2.16
N SER A 50 -1.43 15.95 1.42
CA SER A 50 -2.29 17.00 0.89
C SER A 50 -3.38 16.46 -0.01
N ASP A 51 -3.02 15.58 -0.96
CA ASP A 51 -3.98 14.92 -1.84
C ASP A 51 -5.06 14.16 -1.05
N ARG A 52 -4.65 13.43 0.01
CA ARG A 52 -5.58 12.68 0.87
C ARG A 52 -6.50 13.59 1.69
N ILE A 53 -5.94 14.70 2.22
CA ILE A 53 -6.72 15.70 2.96
C ILE A 53 -7.79 16.31 2.07
N HIS A 54 -7.40 16.68 0.85
CA HIS A 54 -8.29 17.34 -0.08
C HIS A 54 -9.37 16.40 -0.61
N ASP A 55 -9.00 15.23 -1.14
CA ASP A 55 -9.94 14.24 -1.66
C ASP A 55 -10.91 13.74 -0.58
N ALA A 56 -10.44 13.58 0.65
CA ALA A 56 -11.30 13.27 1.80
C ALA A 56 -12.30 14.39 2.11
N GLY A 57 -12.01 15.63 1.79
CA GLY A 57 -12.72 16.80 2.30
C GLY A 57 -12.66 16.85 3.82
N ALA A 58 -11.51 16.56 4.40
CA ALA A 58 -11.33 16.42 5.84
C ALA A 58 -11.43 17.76 6.56
N LYS A 59 -12.05 17.78 7.76
CA LYS A 59 -12.16 18.98 8.61
C LYS A 59 -11.06 19.06 9.67
N VAL A 60 -10.51 17.92 10.05
CA VAL A 60 -9.52 17.80 11.11
C VAL A 60 -8.45 16.80 10.67
N ILE A 61 -7.20 17.11 10.99
CA ILE A 61 -6.09 16.15 10.95
C ILE A 61 -5.58 15.92 12.36
N VAL A 62 -5.22 14.69 12.68
CA VAL A 62 -4.51 14.31 13.90
C VAL A 62 -3.10 13.88 13.52
N THR A 63 -2.12 14.53 14.11
CA THR A 63 -0.70 14.29 13.85
C THR A 63 0.10 14.28 15.16
N THR A 64 1.38 13.94 15.09
CA THR A 64 2.33 14.04 16.21
C THR A 64 3.36 15.13 15.96
N ASP A 65 4.01 15.61 17.02
CA ASP A 65 5.23 16.41 16.87
C ASP A 65 6.26 15.61 16.05
N SER A 66 6.55 14.38 16.45
CA SER A 66 7.45 13.46 15.76
C SER A 66 7.22 12.02 16.22
N GLY A 67 7.94 11.07 15.60
CA GLY A 67 7.97 9.66 15.97
C GLY A 67 9.38 9.12 15.79
N TYR A 68 9.61 7.86 16.18
CA TYR A 68 10.91 7.19 16.05
C TYR A 68 10.92 6.20 14.90
N ARG A 69 12.01 6.20 14.12
CA ARG A 69 12.30 5.18 13.12
C ARG A 69 13.80 4.93 13.05
N ASN A 70 14.25 3.72 13.37
CA ASN A 70 15.65 3.30 13.30
C ASN A 70 16.60 4.28 14.07
N ALA A 71 16.23 4.64 15.31
CA ALA A 71 16.89 5.67 16.12
C ALA A 71 16.81 7.11 15.61
N GLU A 72 16.19 7.34 14.46
CA GLU A 72 15.96 8.70 13.95
C GLU A 72 14.62 9.23 14.44
N ILE A 73 14.58 10.55 14.66
CA ILE A 73 13.35 11.28 14.97
C ILE A 73 12.75 11.80 13.66
N ILE A 74 11.58 11.31 13.33
CA ILE A 74 10.83 11.74 12.13
C ILE A 74 9.85 12.84 12.52
N PRO A 75 10.04 14.09 12.06
CA PRO A 75 9.21 15.23 12.47
C PRO A 75 7.89 15.27 11.69
N PHE A 76 6.89 14.53 12.12
CA PHE A 76 5.62 14.37 11.43
C PHE A 76 4.91 15.69 11.11
N LYS A 77 4.80 16.57 12.10
CA LYS A 77 4.15 17.87 11.91
C LYS A 77 4.94 18.75 10.95
N ASN A 78 6.22 18.97 11.24
CA ASN A 78 7.04 19.93 10.50
C ASN A 78 7.37 19.46 9.07
N ALA A 79 7.60 18.14 8.86
CA ALA A 79 8.01 17.63 7.56
C ALA A 79 6.84 17.21 6.65
N TYR A 80 5.69 16.89 7.22
CA TYR A 80 4.57 16.36 6.43
C TYR A 80 3.28 17.17 6.61
N THR A 81 2.82 17.40 7.86
CA THR A 81 1.50 18.01 8.07
C THR A 81 1.47 19.48 7.70
N ASP A 82 2.44 20.26 8.16
CA ASP A 82 2.47 21.70 7.87
C ASP A 82 2.72 21.96 6.38
N PRO A 83 3.72 21.36 5.72
CA PRO A 83 3.88 21.51 4.28
C PRO A 83 2.65 21.06 3.47
N ALA A 84 2.00 19.94 3.86
CA ALA A 84 0.79 19.47 3.18
C ALA A 84 -0.35 20.50 3.20
N LEU A 85 -0.41 21.34 4.23
CA LEU A 85 -1.44 22.38 4.40
C LEU A 85 -1.02 23.74 3.84
N ASP A 86 0.26 24.05 3.85
CA ASP A 86 0.75 25.40 3.55
C ASP A 86 1.32 25.52 2.13
N ASP A 87 1.99 24.46 1.62
CA ASP A 87 2.67 24.51 0.32
C ASP A 87 1.78 24.05 -0.84
N TYR A 88 0.84 23.14 -0.57
CA TYR A 88 -0.04 22.54 -1.58
C TYR A 88 -1.45 23.13 -1.57
N ILE A 89 -2.06 23.26 -2.75
CA ILE A 89 -3.43 23.74 -2.94
C ILE A 89 -4.22 22.79 -3.87
N PRO A 90 -5.57 22.73 -3.72
CA PRO A 90 -6.41 21.95 -4.61
C PRO A 90 -6.32 22.44 -6.05
N LEU A 91 -6.01 21.55 -7.01
CA LEU A 91 -5.89 21.90 -8.44
C LEU A 91 -7.17 22.55 -8.97
N GLN A 92 -8.35 21.99 -8.66
CA GLN A 92 -9.62 22.53 -9.17
C GLN A 92 -9.88 23.96 -8.68
N ALA A 93 -9.53 24.27 -7.42
CA ALA A 93 -9.64 25.64 -6.91
C ALA A 93 -8.63 26.57 -7.59
N ALA A 94 -7.42 26.10 -7.86
CA ALA A 94 -6.40 26.84 -8.56
C ALA A 94 -6.80 27.16 -10.02
N LEU A 95 -7.34 26.17 -10.74
CA LEU A 95 -7.86 26.33 -12.10
C LEU A 95 -9.09 27.24 -12.15
N SER A 96 -10.01 27.17 -11.15
CA SER A 96 -11.14 28.09 -11.06
C SER A 96 -10.67 29.54 -10.92
N VAL A 97 -9.71 29.79 -10.05
CA VAL A 97 -9.10 31.11 -9.89
C VAL A 97 -8.41 31.59 -11.18
N LEU A 98 -7.70 30.70 -11.90
CA LEU A 98 -7.08 31.02 -13.16
C LEU A 98 -8.13 31.43 -14.21
N ARG A 99 -9.23 30.68 -14.32
CA ARG A 99 -10.32 30.97 -15.27
C ARG A 99 -11.00 32.32 -14.99
N GLU A 100 -11.26 32.61 -13.70
CA GLU A 100 -11.80 33.92 -13.30
C GLU A 100 -10.86 35.07 -13.68
N ILE A 101 -9.56 34.92 -13.40
CA ILE A 101 -8.58 35.95 -13.73
C ILE A 101 -8.49 36.16 -15.25
N ILE A 102 -8.44 35.08 -16.03
CA ILE A 102 -8.42 35.18 -17.53
C ILE A 102 -9.63 35.97 -18.04
N SER A 103 -10.82 35.75 -17.46
CA SER A 103 -12.02 36.49 -17.86
C SER A 103 -11.96 37.97 -17.48
N GLU A 104 -11.21 38.37 -16.46
CA GLU A 104 -11.01 39.77 -16.04
C GLU A 104 -10.07 40.55 -16.99
N PHE A 105 -9.23 39.86 -17.77
CA PHE A 105 -8.22 40.45 -18.63
C PHE A 105 -8.66 40.68 -20.08
N ASP A 106 -9.92 40.32 -20.43
CA ASP A 106 -10.50 40.49 -21.78
C ASP A 106 -9.65 39.87 -22.91
N ILE A 107 -9.08 38.70 -22.66
CA ILE A 107 -8.24 37.95 -23.60
C ILE A 107 -8.93 36.67 -24.07
N SER A 108 -10.21 36.76 -24.48
CA SER A 108 -11.15 35.63 -24.61
C SER A 108 -10.63 34.43 -25.42
N GLU A 109 -10.18 34.61 -26.65
CA GLU A 109 -9.70 33.49 -27.48
C GLU A 109 -8.32 32.96 -27.01
N THR A 110 -7.37 33.85 -26.82
CA THR A 110 -6.03 33.52 -26.32
C THR A 110 -6.11 32.96 -24.88
N GLY A 111 -7.03 33.48 -24.06
CA GLY A 111 -7.26 33.04 -22.70
C GLY A 111 -7.81 31.63 -22.59
N GLU A 112 -8.69 31.20 -23.47
CA GLU A 112 -9.20 29.81 -23.45
C GLU A 112 -8.12 28.81 -23.90
N SER A 113 -7.30 29.18 -24.91
CA SER A 113 -6.12 28.41 -25.32
C SER A 113 -5.13 28.26 -24.16
N LEU A 114 -4.81 29.38 -23.52
CA LEU A 114 -3.91 29.42 -22.35
C LEU A 114 -4.43 28.56 -21.19
N PHE A 115 -5.71 28.69 -20.85
CA PHE A 115 -6.33 27.88 -19.82
C PHE A 115 -6.23 26.38 -20.12
N LYS A 116 -6.55 25.99 -21.35
CA LYS A 116 -6.50 24.58 -21.80
C LYS A 116 -5.09 24.02 -21.71
N LYS A 117 -4.06 24.76 -22.14
CA LYS A 117 -2.65 24.34 -22.03
C LYS A 117 -2.24 24.11 -20.58
N VAL A 118 -2.54 25.06 -19.68
CA VAL A 118 -2.24 24.95 -18.26
C VAL A 118 -3.00 23.78 -17.63
N ALA A 119 -4.29 23.62 -17.93
CA ALA A 119 -5.08 22.52 -17.38
C ALA A 119 -4.58 21.16 -17.85
N THR A 120 -4.19 21.02 -19.11
CA THR A 120 -3.64 19.77 -19.67
C THR A 120 -2.28 19.43 -19.05
N SER A 121 -1.41 20.42 -18.83
CA SER A 121 -0.08 20.17 -18.24
C SER A 121 -0.13 19.72 -16.77
N LEU A 122 -1.25 19.96 -16.08
CA LEU A 122 -1.49 19.58 -14.68
C LEU A 122 -2.54 18.45 -14.55
N GLU A 123 -2.91 17.84 -15.67
CA GLU A 123 -3.93 16.80 -15.68
C GLU A 123 -3.49 15.59 -14.85
N GLY A 124 -4.43 15.07 -14.06
CA GLY A 124 -4.17 13.93 -13.16
C GLY A 124 -3.86 14.31 -11.72
N GLU A 125 -3.42 15.53 -11.45
CA GLU A 125 -3.10 15.99 -10.10
C GLU A 125 -4.38 16.27 -9.28
N ILE A 126 -4.30 16.02 -7.97
CA ILE A 126 -5.36 16.37 -6.99
C ILE A 126 -5.02 17.70 -6.34
N THR A 127 -3.78 17.83 -5.88
CA THR A 127 -3.19 19.07 -5.37
C THR A 127 -1.89 19.38 -6.09
N ILE A 128 -1.53 20.64 -6.14
CA ILE A 128 -0.31 21.14 -6.75
C ILE A 128 0.41 22.09 -5.80
N GLU A 129 1.72 22.25 -5.95
CA GLU A 129 2.40 23.39 -5.34
C GLU A 129 1.93 24.70 -6.01
N ARG A 130 1.91 25.76 -5.22
CA ARG A 130 1.53 27.09 -5.77
C ARG A 130 2.45 27.53 -6.91
N SER A 131 3.70 27.11 -6.88
CA SER A 131 4.70 27.30 -7.91
C SER A 131 4.37 26.61 -9.22
N ASP A 132 3.78 25.41 -9.17
CA ASP A 132 3.51 24.59 -10.36
C ASP A 132 2.55 25.29 -11.32
N LEU A 133 1.46 25.88 -10.80
CA LEU A 133 0.54 26.65 -11.66
C LEU A 133 1.24 27.86 -12.27
N THR A 134 2.11 28.52 -11.50
CA THR A 134 2.86 29.69 -11.99
C THR A 134 3.85 29.28 -13.08
N LEU A 135 4.50 28.13 -12.92
CA LEU A 135 5.42 27.58 -13.93
C LEU A 135 4.66 27.13 -15.19
N ALA A 136 3.56 26.38 -15.04
CA ALA A 136 2.72 25.95 -16.14
C ALA A 136 2.14 27.14 -16.92
N LEU A 137 1.68 28.17 -16.21
CA LEU A 137 1.24 29.43 -16.80
C LEU A 137 2.40 30.13 -17.54
N GLY A 138 3.60 30.13 -16.94
CA GLY A 138 4.79 30.71 -17.54
C GLY A 138 5.19 30.03 -18.85
N ALA A 139 5.15 28.71 -18.89
CA ALA A 139 5.42 27.91 -20.08
C ALA A 139 4.37 28.17 -21.18
N ALA A 140 3.08 28.11 -20.84
CA ALA A 140 2.00 28.38 -21.78
C ALA A 140 2.04 29.80 -22.35
N LEU A 141 2.37 30.81 -21.54
CA LEU A 141 2.53 32.20 -22.00
C LEU A 141 3.76 32.38 -22.90
N SER A 142 4.79 31.58 -22.76
CA SER A 142 5.96 31.68 -23.66
C SER A 142 5.69 31.14 -25.06
N GLU A 143 4.70 30.26 -25.20
CA GLU A 143 4.25 29.73 -26.47
C GLU A 143 3.24 30.66 -27.19
N GLU A 144 2.56 31.54 -26.46
CA GLU A 144 1.58 32.50 -26.97
C GLU A 144 2.24 33.85 -27.26
N SER A 145 2.72 34.03 -28.50
CA SER A 145 3.41 35.24 -28.92
C SER A 145 2.49 36.51 -29.05
N LEU A 146 1.20 36.36 -28.76
CA LEU A 146 0.15 37.38 -29.00
C LEU A 146 -0.14 38.26 -27.77
N LEU A 147 0.38 37.97 -26.59
CA LEU A 147 0.14 38.79 -25.42
C LEU A 147 1.26 39.79 -25.19
N ASP A 148 0.87 41.05 -24.94
CA ASP A 148 1.79 42.11 -24.53
C ASP A 148 2.52 41.73 -23.21
N ALA A 149 3.80 42.11 -23.10
CA ALA A 149 4.64 41.86 -21.96
C ALA A 149 4.05 42.44 -20.64
N GLU A 150 3.40 43.59 -20.71
CA GLU A 150 2.74 44.23 -19.57
C GLU A 150 1.53 43.40 -19.10
N VAL A 151 0.68 42.95 -20.04
CA VAL A 151 -0.47 42.08 -19.75
C VAL A 151 0.00 40.78 -19.14
N THR A 152 1.06 40.17 -19.67
CA THR A 152 1.67 38.93 -19.17
C THR A 152 2.16 39.09 -17.71
N ALA A 153 2.87 40.17 -17.40
CA ALA A 153 3.39 40.44 -16.05
C ALA A 153 2.24 40.68 -15.05
N ARG A 154 1.22 41.42 -15.44
CA ARG A 154 0.01 41.67 -14.65
C ARG A 154 -0.75 40.37 -14.36
N LEU A 155 -0.94 39.52 -15.37
CA LEU A 155 -1.61 38.23 -15.23
C LEU A 155 -0.89 37.33 -14.22
N ARG A 156 0.43 37.16 -14.35
CA ARG A 156 1.26 36.39 -13.41
C ARG A 156 1.12 36.92 -11.98
N THR A 157 1.17 38.23 -11.79
CA THR A 157 1.05 38.84 -10.47
C THR A 157 -0.32 38.62 -9.85
N HIS A 158 -1.40 38.74 -10.65
CA HIS A 158 -2.76 38.50 -10.20
C HIS A 158 -2.98 37.04 -9.81
N VAL A 159 -2.50 36.09 -10.60
CA VAL A 159 -2.58 34.66 -10.31
C VAL A 159 -1.86 34.36 -9.00
N ALA A 160 -0.61 34.75 -8.83
CA ALA A 160 0.14 34.52 -7.61
C ALA A 160 -0.56 35.08 -6.35
N LYS A 161 -1.10 36.32 -6.44
CA LYS A 161 -1.82 36.97 -5.33
C LYS A 161 -3.11 36.26 -4.94
N ARG A 162 -3.87 35.70 -5.92
CA ARG A 162 -5.12 34.99 -5.65
C ARG A 162 -4.87 33.55 -5.18
N LEU A 163 -3.87 32.85 -5.74
CA LEU A 163 -3.47 31.54 -5.28
C LEU A 163 -3.07 31.52 -3.81
N ALA A 164 -2.44 32.59 -3.33
CA ALA A 164 -2.06 32.76 -1.93
C ALA A 164 -3.26 32.71 -0.95
N LYS A 165 -4.49 32.92 -1.44
CA LYS A 165 -5.73 32.90 -0.64
C LYS A 165 -6.43 31.53 -0.63
N ILE A 166 -6.02 30.60 -1.46
CA ILE A 166 -6.59 29.26 -1.48
C ILE A 166 -6.11 28.49 -0.25
N SER A 167 -7.01 27.84 0.46
CA SER A 167 -6.70 27.05 1.65
C SER A 167 -7.44 25.71 1.63
N HIS A 168 -6.95 24.79 2.45
CA HIS A 168 -7.59 23.49 2.67
C HIS A 168 -8.87 23.59 3.49
N SER A 169 -9.68 22.51 3.47
CA SER A 169 -10.88 22.32 4.30
C SER A 169 -10.57 22.15 5.79
N ILE A 170 -9.29 21.92 6.17
CA ILE A 170 -8.86 21.68 7.54
C ILE A 170 -9.12 22.91 8.41
N LYS A 171 -9.92 22.71 9.46
CA LYS A 171 -10.25 23.73 10.46
C LYS A 171 -9.35 23.66 11.70
N LYS A 172 -8.91 22.43 12.05
CA LYS A 172 -8.07 22.17 13.22
C LYS A 172 -7.07 21.05 12.96
N VAL A 173 -5.86 21.25 13.48
CA VAL A 173 -4.80 20.24 13.56
C VAL A 173 -4.66 19.83 15.02
N ILE A 174 -4.94 18.57 15.33
CA ILE A 174 -4.72 18.01 16.67
C ILE A 174 -3.28 17.49 16.73
N VAL A 175 -2.48 18.07 17.59
CA VAL A 175 -1.06 17.71 17.76
C VAL A 175 -0.90 16.87 19.03
N VAL A 176 -0.44 15.64 18.86
CA VAL A 176 -0.02 14.75 19.94
C VAL A 176 1.47 15.04 20.23
N ARG A 177 1.80 15.48 21.42
CA ARG A 177 3.20 15.60 21.87
C ARG A 177 3.68 14.21 22.30
N TYR A 178 4.51 13.61 21.47
CA TYR A 178 5.01 12.25 21.70
C TYR A 178 6.49 12.25 22.07
N THR A 179 7.35 12.86 21.26
CA THR A 179 8.79 12.91 21.51
C THR A 179 9.24 14.17 22.22
N GLY A 180 8.40 15.21 22.27
CA GLY A 180 8.71 16.52 22.84
C GLY A 180 9.47 17.46 21.90
N GLN A 181 9.56 17.10 20.60
CA GLN A 181 10.19 17.97 19.61
C GLN A 181 9.44 19.30 19.46
N LYS A 182 10.21 20.36 19.25
CA LYS A 182 9.65 21.69 19.01
C LYS A 182 8.98 21.75 17.63
N THR A 183 7.75 22.17 17.59
CA THR A 183 6.96 22.39 16.37
C THR A 183 6.61 23.86 16.24
N ALA A 184 6.38 24.32 15.01
CA ALA A 184 5.69 25.58 14.77
C ALA A 184 4.29 25.53 15.37
N ASP A 185 3.78 26.66 15.84
CA ASP A 185 2.46 26.79 16.45
C ASP A 185 1.60 27.73 15.59
N TYR A 186 0.51 27.19 15.05
CA TYR A 186 -0.40 27.92 14.20
C TYR A 186 -1.77 28.05 14.88
N ALA A 187 -2.54 29.07 14.52
CA ALA A 187 -3.89 29.29 15.05
C ALA A 187 -4.86 28.10 14.81
N ARG A 188 -4.54 27.24 13.84
CA ARG A 188 -5.26 26.00 13.57
C ARG A 188 -4.91 24.85 14.52
N ASP A 189 -3.78 24.93 15.24
CA ASP A 189 -3.27 23.86 16.09
C ASP A 189 -3.96 23.81 17.44
N VAL A 190 -4.16 22.58 17.91
CA VAL A 190 -4.71 22.32 19.24
C VAL A 190 -3.99 21.14 19.88
N SER A 191 -3.56 21.31 21.13
CA SER A 191 -2.87 20.24 21.84
C SER A 191 -3.84 19.09 22.19
N SER A 192 -3.47 17.87 21.78
CA SER A 192 -4.19 16.65 22.16
C SER A 192 -4.33 16.51 23.68
N HIS A 193 -3.24 16.75 24.44
CA HIS A 193 -3.22 16.67 25.89
C HIS A 193 -4.19 17.66 26.54
N GLN A 194 -4.20 18.91 26.11
CA GLN A 194 -5.13 19.91 26.62
C GLN A 194 -6.59 19.53 26.34
N LEU A 195 -6.90 19.03 25.13
CA LEU A 195 -8.25 18.58 24.78
C LEU A 195 -8.69 17.37 25.61
N VAL A 196 -7.78 16.42 25.85
CA VAL A 196 -8.05 15.25 26.68
C VAL A 196 -8.32 15.68 28.13
N ASP A 197 -7.49 16.55 28.70
CA ASP A 197 -7.67 17.04 30.08
C ASP A 197 -8.95 17.85 30.28
N GLN A 198 -9.29 18.70 29.32
CA GLN A 198 -10.58 19.38 29.32
C GLN A 198 -11.76 18.39 29.23
N SER A 199 -11.62 17.34 28.43
CA SER A 199 -12.63 16.29 28.29
C SER A 199 -12.75 15.47 29.58
N ARG A 200 -11.63 15.15 30.24
CA ARG A 200 -11.60 14.49 31.56
C ARG A 200 -12.29 15.34 32.64
N LYS A 201 -12.03 16.65 32.67
CA LYS A 201 -12.71 17.58 33.61
C LYS A 201 -14.23 17.60 33.37
N ARG A 202 -14.67 17.67 32.11
CA ARG A 202 -16.10 17.61 31.75
C ARG A 202 -16.74 16.27 32.14
N MET A 203 -16.03 15.15 31.88
CA MET A 203 -16.52 13.83 32.27
C MET A 203 -16.68 13.71 33.77
N ARG A 204 -15.70 14.12 34.58
CA ARG A 204 -15.80 14.12 36.05
C ARG A 204 -16.99 14.94 36.55
N LYS A 205 -17.18 16.13 36.00
CA LYS A 205 -18.32 16.98 36.31
C LYS A 205 -19.64 16.29 35.96
N PHE A 206 -19.74 15.68 34.78
CA PHE A 206 -20.92 14.98 34.30
C PHE A 206 -21.28 13.77 35.19
N LEU A 207 -20.29 12.99 35.59
CA LEU A 207 -20.46 11.78 36.40
C LEU A 207 -20.51 12.08 37.92
N ALA A 208 -20.40 13.35 38.31
CA ALA A 208 -20.29 13.78 39.72
C ALA A 208 -19.14 13.10 40.49
N ILE A 209 -18.09 12.65 39.78
CA ILE A 209 -16.91 11.96 40.34
C ILE A 209 -15.84 12.98 40.70
N LYS A 210 -15.45 13.04 41.99
CA LYS A 210 -14.48 14.04 42.48
C LYS A 210 -13.00 13.61 42.24
N THR A 211 -12.71 12.32 42.28
CA THR A 211 -11.35 11.79 42.15
C THR A 211 -11.25 10.71 41.10
N LEU A 212 -10.01 10.43 40.60
CA LEU A 212 -9.74 9.34 39.69
C LEU A 212 -9.92 7.99 40.39
N ASP A 213 -9.62 7.92 41.69
CA ASP A 213 -9.76 6.71 42.50
C ASP A 213 -11.24 6.29 42.62
N ALA A 214 -12.15 7.26 42.75
CA ALA A 214 -13.58 6.97 42.75
C ALA A 214 -14.07 6.41 41.40
N LEU A 215 -13.42 6.78 40.26
CA LEU A 215 -13.70 6.19 38.96
C LEU A 215 -13.11 4.76 38.85
N ASN A 216 -11.92 4.56 39.38
CA ASN A 216 -11.23 3.28 39.37
C ASN A 216 -11.84 2.24 40.32
N SER A 217 -12.58 2.72 41.34
CA SER A 217 -13.32 1.87 42.28
C SER A 217 -14.69 1.36 41.78
N LEU A 218 -15.12 1.83 40.60
CA LEU A 218 -16.34 1.32 39.98
C LEU A 218 -16.15 -0.14 39.54
N SER A 219 -17.21 -0.95 39.62
CA SER A 219 -17.24 -2.23 38.96
C SER A 219 -17.06 -2.04 37.45
N GLU A 220 -16.56 -3.04 36.74
CA GLU A 220 -16.43 -2.99 35.28
C GLU A 220 -17.76 -2.59 34.61
N LYS A 221 -18.87 -3.16 35.08
CA LYS A 221 -20.23 -2.85 34.60
C LYS A 221 -20.58 -1.39 34.82
N ASP A 222 -20.38 -0.86 36.01
CA ASP A 222 -20.73 0.52 36.35
C ASP A 222 -19.83 1.53 35.62
N PHE A 223 -18.52 1.18 35.44
CA PHE A 223 -17.59 1.95 34.64
C PHE A 223 -18.12 2.09 33.19
N TRP A 224 -18.53 1.00 32.56
CA TRP A 224 -19.03 1.04 31.19
C TRP A 224 -20.38 1.75 31.07
N VAL A 225 -21.25 1.63 32.06
CA VAL A 225 -22.49 2.40 32.11
C VAL A 225 -22.19 3.90 32.20
N ALA A 226 -21.28 4.30 33.07
CA ALA A 226 -20.85 5.69 33.23
C ALA A 226 -20.20 6.24 31.93
N MET A 227 -19.29 5.49 31.32
CA MET A 227 -18.65 5.87 30.07
C MET A 227 -19.64 6.01 28.92
N ASN A 228 -20.58 5.09 28.80
CA ASN A 228 -21.62 5.14 27.77
C ASN A 228 -22.59 6.31 27.98
N SER A 229 -22.89 6.67 29.21
CA SER A 229 -23.75 7.84 29.51
C SER A 229 -23.06 9.16 29.13
N PHE A 230 -21.76 9.28 29.38
CA PHE A 230 -20.96 10.45 29.02
C PHE A 230 -20.72 10.58 27.51
N CYS A 231 -20.36 9.49 26.87
CA CYS A 231 -20.02 9.46 25.42
C CYS A 231 -20.65 8.23 24.75
N ARG A 232 -21.98 8.29 24.56
CA ARG A 232 -22.70 7.20 23.90
C ARG A 232 -22.19 6.97 22.47
N ALA A 233 -22.03 5.71 22.11
CA ALA A 233 -21.75 5.35 20.73
C ALA A 233 -22.88 5.80 19.81
N LYS A 234 -22.57 6.39 18.69
CA LYS A 234 -23.55 6.79 17.69
C LYS A 234 -24.00 5.55 16.91
N PRO A 235 -25.29 5.17 16.96
CA PRO A 235 -25.81 4.12 16.11
C PRO A 235 -25.64 4.53 14.63
N VAL A 236 -25.15 3.61 13.82
CA VAL A 236 -25.02 3.77 12.37
C VAL A 236 -25.52 2.50 11.69
N GLU A 237 -25.91 2.61 10.43
CA GLU A 237 -26.24 1.46 9.61
C GLU A 237 -25.00 0.57 9.35
N ALA A 238 -25.21 -0.73 9.14
CA ALA A 238 -24.13 -1.67 8.84
C ALA A 238 -23.30 -1.23 7.63
N ASN A 239 -23.94 -0.63 6.65
CA ASN A 239 -23.32 -0.11 5.43
C ASN A 239 -22.72 1.30 5.57
N TRP A 240 -22.85 1.95 6.72
CA TRP A 240 -22.25 3.28 6.92
C TRP A 240 -20.74 3.22 6.70
N PRO A 241 -20.15 4.19 5.96
CA PRO A 241 -18.71 4.26 5.78
C PRO A 241 -17.98 4.37 7.11
N LEU A 242 -17.03 3.49 7.32
CA LEU A 242 -16.21 3.47 8.53
C LEU A 242 -14.90 4.22 8.30
N PHE A 243 -14.18 3.80 7.32
CA PHE A 243 -12.92 4.41 6.86
C PHE A 243 -12.73 4.14 5.37
N PHE A 244 -11.80 4.86 4.79
CA PHE A 244 -11.28 4.54 3.47
C PHE A 244 -9.77 4.65 3.44
N ILE A 245 -9.16 3.76 2.67
CA ILE A 245 -7.70 3.71 2.48
C ILE A 245 -7.39 3.85 1.00
N TYR A 246 -6.43 4.68 0.71
CA TYR A 246 -6.00 4.90 -0.66
C TYR A 246 -5.03 3.83 -1.14
N THR A 247 -5.28 3.32 -2.33
CA THR A 247 -4.38 2.44 -3.06
C THR A 247 -3.95 3.10 -4.36
N SER A 248 -2.76 2.75 -4.86
CA SER A 248 -2.31 3.14 -6.19
C SER A 248 -3.23 2.52 -7.23
N GLY A 249 -3.81 3.35 -8.11
CA GLY A 249 -4.64 2.88 -9.20
C GLY A 249 -3.82 2.67 -10.47
N SER A 250 -4.18 1.70 -11.29
CA SER A 250 -3.67 1.55 -12.67
C SER A 250 -3.92 2.78 -13.55
N THR A 251 -4.89 3.61 -13.19
CA THR A 251 -5.29 4.85 -13.88
C THR A 251 -4.58 6.11 -13.37
N GLY A 252 -3.50 5.98 -12.58
CA GLY A 252 -2.73 7.10 -12.05
C GLY A 252 -3.33 7.80 -10.81
N LYS A 253 -4.65 7.94 -10.71
CA LYS A 253 -5.29 8.58 -9.55
C LYS A 253 -5.51 7.59 -8.40
N PRO A 254 -5.13 7.92 -7.16
CA PRO A 254 -5.38 7.08 -6.00
C PRO A 254 -6.87 6.74 -5.84
N LYS A 255 -7.15 5.50 -5.41
CA LYS A 255 -8.51 5.00 -5.13
C LYS A 255 -8.71 4.93 -3.63
N GLY A 256 -9.61 5.72 -3.07
CA GLY A 256 -10.01 5.63 -1.67
C GLY A 256 -11.03 4.51 -1.46
N LEU A 257 -10.56 3.31 -1.11
CA LEU A 257 -11.42 2.14 -0.90
C LEU A 257 -12.19 2.24 0.40
N VAL A 258 -13.51 2.26 0.31
CA VAL A 258 -14.42 2.46 1.45
C VAL A 258 -14.79 1.14 2.10
N HIS A 259 -14.51 1.00 3.39
CA HIS A 259 -14.97 -0.10 4.23
C HIS A 259 -16.14 0.33 5.12
N SER A 260 -17.14 -0.54 5.23
CA SER A 260 -18.35 -0.29 6.04
C SER A 260 -18.23 -0.84 7.45
N HIS A 261 -19.01 -0.29 8.39
CA HIS A 261 -18.97 -0.73 9.79
C HIS A 261 -19.32 -2.20 9.97
N GLY A 262 -20.46 -2.65 9.44
CA GLY A 262 -20.95 -4.01 9.68
C GLY A 262 -20.20 -5.05 8.89
N GLY A 263 -20.04 -4.84 7.58
CA GLY A 263 -19.42 -5.82 6.69
C GLY A 263 -17.98 -6.10 7.06
N TRP A 264 -17.18 -5.05 7.25
CA TRP A 264 -15.78 -5.18 7.61
C TRP A 264 -15.60 -5.85 8.99
N LEU A 265 -16.38 -5.44 10.01
CA LEU A 265 -16.31 -6.05 11.34
C LEU A 265 -16.68 -7.54 11.30
N ALA A 266 -17.72 -7.91 10.56
CA ALA A 266 -18.10 -9.31 10.37
C ALA A 266 -16.95 -10.13 9.76
N GLY A 267 -16.28 -9.59 8.72
CA GLY A 267 -15.16 -10.25 8.07
C GLY A 267 -13.96 -10.47 8.97
N ILE A 268 -13.46 -9.41 9.61
CA ILE A 268 -12.28 -9.53 10.48
C ILE A 268 -12.55 -10.44 11.69
N THR A 269 -13.77 -10.41 12.24
CA THR A 269 -14.17 -11.30 13.35
C THR A 269 -14.25 -12.75 12.88
N HIS A 270 -14.78 -12.99 11.68
CA HIS A 270 -14.82 -14.31 11.07
C HIS A 270 -13.42 -14.88 10.89
N THR A 271 -12.50 -14.08 10.33
CA THR A 271 -11.11 -14.51 10.11
C THR A 271 -10.37 -14.84 11.40
N MET A 272 -10.58 -14.06 12.47
CA MET A 272 -10.01 -14.37 13.79
C MET A 272 -10.47 -15.71 14.34
N ARG A 273 -11.73 -16.08 14.11
CA ARG A 273 -12.26 -17.38 14.50
C ARG A 273 -11.69 -18.51 13.65
N VAL A 274 -11.84 -18.39 12.35
CA VAL A 274 -11.60 -19.51 11.43
C VAL A 274 -10.10 -19.77 11.25
N ILE A 275 -9.30 -18.71 11.13
CA ILE A 275 -7.88 -18.83 10.85
C ILE A 275 -7.07 -19.05 12.12
N PHE A 276 -7.37 -18.25 13.15
CA PHE A 276 -6.54 -18.22 14.37
C PHE A 276 -7.13 -18.98 15.53
N ASN A 277 -8.40 -19.42 15.44
CA ASN A 277 -9.13 -19.94 16.60
C ASN A 277 -8.89 -19.07 17.84
N ALA A 278 -9.06 -17.76 17.65
CA ALA A 278 -8.65 -16.76 18.63
C ALA A 278 -9.50 -16.79 19.89
N THR A 279 -8.87 -16.64 21.03
CA THR A 279 -9.49 -16.60 22.35
C THR A 279 -9.03 -15.37 23.12
N LYS A 280 -9.72 -15.01 24.21
CA LYS A 280 -9.36 -13.86 25.05
C LYS A 280 -7.97 -13.97 25.70
N SER A 281 -7.41 -15.17 25.82
CA SER A 281 -6.08 -15.39 26.36
C SER A 281 -4.96 -15.14 25.36
N ASP A 282 -5.29 -15.02 24.08
CA ASP A 282 -4.28 -14.79 23.05
C ASP A 282 -3.67 -13.39 23.12
N ARG A 283 -2.40 -13.32 22.71
CA ARG A 283 -1.62 -12.10 22.56
C ARG A 283 -1.18 -11.98 21.12
N CYS A 284 -1.63 -10.92 20.46
CA CYS A 284 -1.43 -10.72 19.05
C CYS A 284 -0.34 -9.67 18.80
N TYR A 285 0.64 -10.01 17.96
CA TYR A 285 1.64 -9.08 17.46
C TYR A 285 1.59 -9.04 15.94
N VAL A 286 1.36 -7.86 15.38
CA VAL A 286 1.25 -7.64 13.95
C VAL A 286 2.27 -6.62 13.52
N ILE A 287 3.15 -6.99 12.60
CA ILE A 287 4.07 -6.07 11.94
C ILE A 287 3.31 -5.35 10.83
N ALA A 288 2.75 -4.20 11.17
CA ALA A 288 2.01 -3.36 10.25
C ALA A 288 1.94 -1.92 10.77
N ASP A 289 1.70 -0.98 9.87
CA ASP A 289 1.41 0.42 10.18
C ASP A 289 -0.10 0.67 10.15
N PRO A 290 -0.66 1.47 11.08
CA PRO A 290 -2.08 1.86 11.06
C PRO A 290 -2.53 2.55 9.77
N GLY A 291 -1.62 3.14 8.99
CA GLY A 291 -1.90 3.71 7.67
C GLY A 291 -2.25 2.68 6.59
N TRP A 292 -2.08 1.39 6.87
CA TRP A 292 -2.40 0.29 5.95
C TRP A 292 -3.57 -0.55 6.43
N ILE A 293 -4.20 -1.28 5.50
CA ILE A 293 -5.34 -2.15 5.84
C ILE A 293 -4.97 -3.21 6.88
N THR A 294 -3.75 -3.75 6.83
CA THR A 294 -3.28 -4.74 7.82
C THR A 294 -3.25 -4.15 9.22
N GLY A 295 -2.80 -2.91 9.37
CA GLY A 295 -2.82 -2.19 10.65
C GLY A 295 -4.23 -1.94 11.14
N GLN A 296 -5.14 -1.47 10.28
CA GLN A 296 -6.52 -1.24 10.65
C GLN A 296 -7.23 -2.54 11.05
N SER A 297 -7.05 -3.60 10.27
CA SER A 297 -7.76 -4.86 10.48
C SER A 297 -7.18 -5.69 11.60
N TYR A 298 -5.89 -6.00 11.56
CA TYR A 298 -5.29 -7.03 12.44
C TYR A 298 -4.42 -6.49 13.56
N LEU A 299 -3.91 -5.26 13.47
CA LEU A 299 -3.22 -4.63 14.60
C LEU A 299 -4.23 -3.97 15.56
N ILE A 300 -5.26 -3.29 15.04
CA ILE A 300 -6.20 -2.51 15.85
C ILE A 300 -7.51 -3.26 16.08
N ALA A 301 -8.30 -3.50 15.05
CA ALA A 301 -9.71 -3.82 15.25
C ALA A 301 -9.97 -5.29 15.58
N ALA A 302 -9.37 -6.23 14.88
CA ALA A 302 -9.64 -7.65 15.07
C ALA A 302 -9.25 -8.12 16.49
N PRO A 303 -8.03 -7.87 16.99
CA PRO A 303 -7.67 -8.24 18.36
C PRO A 303 -8.61 -7.64 19.40
N LEU A 304 -8.88 -6.34 19.30
CA LEU A 304 -9.72 -5.64 20.28
C LEU A 304 -11.18 -6.09 20.25
N SER A 305 -11.72 -6.47 19.08
CA SER A 305 -13.08 -7.02 18.96
C SER A 305 -13.27 -8.37 19.66
N PHE A 306 -12.18 -9.12 19.82
CA PHE A 306 -12.12 -10.40 20.55
C PHE A 306 -11.75 -10.23 22.04
N GLY A 307 -11.35 -9.04 22.45
CA GLY A 307 -10.83 -8.79 23.79
C GLY A 307 -9.42 -9.37 24.00
N LEU A 308 -8.64 -9.53 22.94
CA LEU A 308 -7.25 -9.95 23.02
C LEU A 308 -6.34 -8.79 23.41
N THR A 309 -5.13 -9.14 23.88
CA THR A 309 -4.04 -8.20 23.98
C THR A 309 -3.42 -7.99 22.58
N SER A 310 -3.40 -6.75 22.08
CA SER A 310 -2.66 -6.37 20.88
C SER A 310 -1.36 -5.67 21.28
N ILE A 311 -0.26 -6.10 20.71
CA ILE A 311 1.07 -5.54 20.96
C ILE A 311 1.43 -4.61 19.81
N ILE A 312 1.79 -3.37 20.14
CA ILE A 312 2.19 -2.35 19.21
C ILE A 312 3.66 -2.07 19.39
N ALA A 313 4.41 -2.07 18.31
CA ALA A 313 5.81 -1.69 18.29
C ALA A 313 6.03 -0.56 17.29
N GLU A 314 6.70 0.50 17.74
CA GLU A 314 7.12 1.59 16.88
C GLU A 314 8.46 1.28 16.21
N GLY A 315 8.69 1.82 15.02
CA GLY A 315 9.93 1.65 14.27
C GLY A 315 10.02 0.35 13.47
N SER A 316 11.20 0.08 12.91
CA SER A 316 11.43 -1.14 12.13
C SER A 316 11.48 -2.38 13.01
N PRO A 317 10.84 -3.49 12.62
CA PRO A 317 10.89 -4.75 13.37
C PRO A 317 12.27 -5.41 13.36
N LEU A 318 13.16 -4.98 12.46
CA LEU A 318 14.51 -5.53 12.28
C LEU A 318 15.62 -4.57 12.77
N TYR A 319 15.28 -3.48 13.47
CA TYR A 319 16.24 -2.52 14.00
C TYR A 319 16.16 -2.46 15.54
N PRO A 320 17.27 -2.43 16.30
CA PRO A 320 18.68 -2.35 15.87
C PRO A 320 19.26 -3.66 15.36
N GLN A 321 18.60 -4.78 15.60
CA GLN A 321 19.01 -6.12 15.16
C GLN A 321 17.80 -6.92 14.65
N ALA A 322 18.05 -7.89 13.78
CA ALA A 322 17.00 -8.66 13.13
C ALA A 322 16.15 -9.47 14.13
N GLY A 323 16.70 -9.88 15.25
CA GLY A 323 15.99 -10.59 16.32
C GLY A 323 15.01 -9.73 17.15
N ARG A 324 14.91 -8.41 16.91
CA ARG A 324 14.02 -7.54 17.69
C ARG A 324 12.59 -8.05 17.76
N PHE A 325 12.02 -8.48 16.65
CA PHE A 325 10.64 -8.98 16.63
C PHE A 325 10.51 -10.27 17.48
N ALA A 326 11.49 -11.15 17.43
CA ALA A 326 11.52 -12.38 18.23
C ALA A 326 11.66 -12.07 19.73
N SER A 327 12.47 -11.07 20.11
CA SER A 327 12.56 -10.59 21.50
C SER A 327 11.21 -10.04 22.01
N ILE A 328 10.43 -9.38 21.17
CA ILE A 328 9.08 -8.92 21.51
C ILE A 328 8.14 -10.12 21.71
N ILE A 329 8.23 -11.14 20.85
CA ILE A 329 7.46 -12.38 20.97
C ILE A 329 7.75 -13.07 22.30
N GLU A 330 9.02 -13.29 22.62
CA GLU A 330 9.45 -13.91 23.87
C GLU A 330 8.99 -13.11 25.09
N ARG A 331 9.32 -11.81 25.12
CA ARG A 331 9.04 -10.92 26.25
C ARG A 331 7.56 -10.81 26.56
N HIS A 332 6.72 -10.75 25.55
CA HIS A 332 5.28 -10.55 25.70
C HIS A 332 4.48 -11.85 25.59
N LYS A 333 5.15 -13.00 25.43
CA LYS A 333 4.51 -14.31 25.28
C LYS A 333 3.43 -14.27 24.20
N VAL A 334 3.81 -13.81 23.01
CA VAL A 334 2.92 -13.69 21.85
C VAL A 334 2.47 -15.09 21.43
N THR A 335 1.19 -15.22 21.10
CA THR A 335 0.58 -16.49 20.64
C THR A 335 0.15 -16.46 19.19
N ILE A 336 -0.13 -15.25 18.66
CA ILE A 336 -0.53 -15.01 17.25
C ILE A 336 0.42 -13.96 16.67
N PHE A 337 1.14 -14.33 15.60
CA PHE A 337 2.04 -13.42 14.91
C PHE A 337 1.63 -13.24 13.46
N LYS A 338 1.68 -11.98 12.95
CA LYS A 338 1.37 -11.68 11.55
C LYS A 338 2.36 -10.67 10.98
N ALA A 339 2.94 -11.03 9.82
CA ALA A 339 3.87 -10.17 9.10
C ALA A 339 3.61 -10.21 7.58
N GLY A 340 4.32 -9.39 6.81
CA GLY A 340 4.37 -9.50 5.36
C GLY A 340 5.37 -10.56 4.90
N ALA A 341 5.20 -11.08 3.68
CA ALA A 341 6.16 -12.00 3.09
C ALA A 341 7.55 -11.36 2.90
N THR A 342 7.60 -10.08 2.57
CA THR A 342 8.85 -9.30 2.46
C THR A 342 9.66 -9.31 3.76
N PHE A 343 8.97 -9.20 4.90
CA PHE A 343 9.61 -9.30 6.22
C PHE A 343 10.31 -10.66 6.41
N LEU A 344 9.61 -11.76 6.11
CA LEU A 344 10.15 -13.10 6.25
C LEU A 344 11.33 -13.34 5.30
N LYS A 345 11.22 -12.88 4.05
CA LYS A 345 12.32 -12.91 3.07
C LYS A 345 13.54 -12.12 3.58
N ALA A 346 13.35 -10.95 4.18
CA ALA A 346 14.44 -10.13 4.71
C ALA A 346 15.19 -10.83 5.85
N VAL A 347 14.48 -11.48 6.77
CA VAL A 347 15.12 -12.27 7.84
C VAL A 347 15.88 -13.48 7.28
N MET A 348 15.28 -14.18 6.30
CA MET A 348 15.90 -15.36 5.67
C MET A 348 17.15 -15.01 4.85
N THR A 349 17.28 -13.77 4.37
CA THR A 349 18.30 -13.36 3.40
C THR A 349 19.70 -13.33 4.01
N ASP A 350 19.83 -12.99 5.29
CA ASP A 350 21.09 -12.79 5.97
C ASP A 350 21.29 -13.84 7.08
N PRO A 351 22.37 -14.66 7.02
CA PRO A 351 22.66 -15.63 8.07
C PRO A 351 22.82 -15.02 9.47
N ALA A 352 23.34 -13.80 9.59
CA ALA A 352 23.43 -13.09 10.86
C ALA A 352 22.03 -12.79 11.42
N SER A 353 21.11 -12.39 10.55
CA SER A 353 19.71 -12.16 10.91
C SER A 353 19.01 -13.44 11.40
N GLN A 354 19.34 -14.59 10.83
CA GLN A 354 18.83 -15.87 11.28
C GLN A 354 19.36 -16.21 12.69
N GLY A 355 20.66 -16.05 12.93
CA GLY A 355 21.26 -16.25 14.25
C GLY A 355 20.67 -15.33 15.32
N ASP A 356 20.41 -14.07 14.97
CA ASP A 356 19.75 -13.13 15.88
C ASP A 356 18.33 -13.59 16.30
N VAL A 357 17.57 -14.23 15.40
CA VAL A 357 16.23 -14.75 15.69
C VAL A 357 16.31 -15.96 16.61
N GLU A 358 17.26 -16.85 16.37
CA GLU A 358 17.47 -18.09 17.15
C GLU A 358 17.86 -17.83 18.61
N MET A 359 18.31 -16.61 18.95
CA MET A 359 18.62 -16.24 20.34
C MET A 359 17.38 -16.10 21.24
N TYR A 360 16.17 -16.07 20.66
CA TYR A 360 14.93 -15.80 21.40
C TYR A 360 13.93 -16.96 21.32
N ASP A 361 13.24 -17.22 22.43
CA ASP A 361 12.19 -18.25 22.52
C ASP A 361 10.88 -17.79 21.85
N THR A 362 10.58 -18.34 20.69
CA THR A 362 9.31 -18.12 19.98
C THR A 362 8.28 -19.25 20.21
N SER A 363 8.54 -20.20 21.07
CA SER A 363 7.71 -21.40 21.32
C SER A 363 6.29 -21.12 21.80
N THR A 364 6.03 -19.90 22.31
CA THR A 364 4.68 -19.46 22.68
C THR A 364 3.77 -19.21 21.46
N LEU A 365 4.34 -19.09 20.25
CA LEU A 365 3.57 -18.93 19.03
C LEU A 365 2.84 -20.22 18.69
N ARG A 366 1.53 -20.14 18.62
CA ARG A 366 0.71 -21.25 18.16
C ARG A 366 0.32 -21.14 16.69
N VAL A 367 0.31 -19.92 16.13
CA VAL A 367 0.05 -19.67 14.72
C VAL A 367 0.69 -18.36 14.26
N SER A 368 1.28 -18.39 13.08
CA SER A 368 1.82 -17.23 12.39
C SER A 368 1.31 -17.16 10.95
N THR A 369 1.16 -15.96 10.40
CA THR A 369 0.76 -15.79 9.00
C THR A 369 1.65 -14.82 8.26
N PHE A 370 1.83 -15.08 6.97
CA PHE A 370 2.38 -14.12 6.03
C PHE A 370 1.33 -13.74 4.97
N CYS A 371 1.54 -12.61 4.32
CA CYS A 371 0.65 -12.08 3.27
C CYS A 371 1.37 -11.03 2.41
N ALA A 372 0.62 -10.43 1.51
CA ALA A 372 0.95 -9.28 0.68
C ALA A 372 1.74 -9.57 -0.60
N GLU A 373 2.53 -10.63 -0.64
CA GLU A 373 3.24 -11.09 -1.84
C GLU A 373 3.15 -12.62 -1.93
N PRO A 374 3.25 -13.19 -3.13
CA PRO A 374 3.43 -14.63 -3.28
C PRO A 374 4.67 -15.13 -2.55
N VAL A 375 4.56 -16.30 -1.96
CA VAL A 375 5.63 -16.93 -1.20
C VAL A 375 5.98 -18.26 -1.84
N SER A 376 7.28 -18.53 -1.99
CA SER A 376 7.76 -19.84 -2.41
C SER A 376 7.67 -20.86 -1.25
N PRO A 377 7.59 -22.16 -1.56
CA PRO A 377 7.65 -23.22 -0.55
C PRO A 377 8.88 -23.11 0.37
N ALA A 378 10.03 -22.70 -0.16
CA ALA A 378 11.25 -22.53 0.63
C ALA A 378 11.14 -21.43 1.71
N VAL A 379 10.50 -20.30 1.39
CA VAL A 379 10.28 -19.21 2.35
C VAL A 379 9.28 -19.64 3.43
N GLN A 380 8.21 -20.35 3.07
CA GLN A 380 7.27 -20.89 4.05
C GLN A 380 7.95 -21.92 4.95
N LYS A 381 8.76 -22.82 4.39
CA LYS A 381 9.53 -23.83 5.14
C LYS A 381 10.41 -23.16 6.19
N TYR A 382 11.17 -22.12 5.81
CA TYR A 382 11.98 -21.36 6.75
C TYR A 382 11.13 -20.79 7.91
N GLY A 383 10.00 -20.16 7.61
CA GLY A 383 9.11 -19.65 8.65
C GLY A 383 8.58 -20.72 9.60
N MET A 384 8.27 -21.92 9.06
CA MET A 384 7.81 -23.07 9.86
C MET A 384 8.89 -23.67 10.75
N GLU A 385 10.12 -23.71 10.29
CA GLU A 385 11.26 -24.29 11.01
C GLU A 385 11.85 -23.32 12.04
N SER A 386 11.95 -22.02 11.70
CA SER A 386 12.68 -21.04 12.51
C SER A 386 11.82 -20.12 13.37
N ILE A 387 10.53 -19.98 13.09
CA ILE A 387 9.67 -19.01 13.79
C ILE A 387 8.48 -19.69 14.46
N CYS A 388 7.65 -20.41 13.69
CA CYS A 388 6.43 -21.03 14.18
C CYS A 388 6.02 -22.20 13.29
N GLN A 389 5.89 -23.41 13.84
CA GLN A 389 5.50 -24.60 13.09
C GLN A 389 4.23 -24.40 12.23
N ASN A 390 3.25 -23.62 12.72
CA ASN A 390 2.05 -23.27 12.01
C ASN A 390 2.18 -21.90 11.31
N TYR A 391 3.16 -21.76 10.42
CA TYR A 391 3.33 -20.55 9.61
C TYR A 391 2.52 -20.67 8.31
N ILE A 392 1.32 -20.13 8.32
CA ILE A 392 0.32 -20.32 7.26
C ILE A 392 0.33 -19.20 6.23
N ASN A 393 0.05 -19.55 4.97
CA ASN A 393 -0.16 -18.57 3.91
C ASN A 393 -1.55 -17.91 4.02
N SER A 394 -1.63 -16.62 3.71
CA SER A 394 -2.90 -15.91 3.62
C SER A 394 -2.90 -14.95 2.45
N TYR A 395 -4.00 -14.93 1.69
CA TYR A 395 -4.20 -14.01 0.57
C TYR A 395 -5.35 -13.05 0.85
N TRP A 396 -5.11 -11.81 0.59
CA TRP A 396 -6.06 -10.69 0.65
C TRP A 396 -5.40 -9.39 0.19
N ALA A 397 -6.22 -8.37 -0.03
CA ALA A 397 -5.78 -7.04 -0.44
C ALA A 397 -6.53 -5.96 0.37
N THR A 398 -6.22 -4.71 0.12
CA THR A 398 -6.94 -3.57 0.74
C THR A 398 -8.42 -3.63 0.42
N GLU A 399 -8.76 -4.01 -0.79
CA GLU A 399 -10.13 -4.19 -1.29
C GLU A 399 -10.94 -5.16 -0.48
N HIS A 400 -10.31 -6.23 -0.01
CA HIS A 400 -11.00 -7.27 0.78
C HIS A 400 -11.23 -6.85 2.25
N GLY A 401 -10.40 -5.96 2.79
CA GLY A 401 -10.50 -5.53 4.19
C GLY A 401 -10.11 -6.58 5.23
N GLY A 402 -10.05 -7.84 4.86
CA GLY A 402 -9.64 -8.99 5.66
C GLY A 402 -9.21 -10.16 4.79
N MET A 403 -8.64 -11.19 5.38
CA MET A 403 -8.18 -12.38 4.64
C MET A 403 -9.35 -13.08 3.96
N VAL A 404 -9.18 -13.45 2.70
CA VAL A 404 -10.17 -14.20 1.90
C VAL A 404 -9.72 -15.63 1.62
N PHE A 405 -8.41 -15.88 1.62
CA PHE A 405 -7.85 -17.23 1.59
C PHE A 405 -6.84 -17.38 2.72
N SER A 406 -6.83 -18.54 3.32
CA SER A 406 -5.84 -18.95 4.31
C SER A 406 -5.90 -20.47 4.55
N CYS A 407 -5.10 -20.96 5.47
CA CYS A 407 -5.21 -22.29 6.02
C CYS A 407 -5.93 -22.19 7.38
N PRO A 408 -7.20 -22.59 7.53
CA PRO A 408 -7.92 -22.48 8.78
C PRO A 408 -7.31 -23.35 9.88
N TRP A 409 -7.24 -22.82 11.09
CA TRP A 409 -6.71 -23.52 12.26
C TRP A 409 -7.60 -24.68 12.68
N GLY A 410 -6.99 -25.83 12.94
CA GLY A 410 -7.67 -26.99 13.52
C GLY A 410 -8.59 -27.79 12.58
N GLY A 411 -8.76 -27.35 11.33
CA GLY A 411 -9.62 -28.01 10.33
C GLY A 411 -8.89 -28.85 9.31
N TYR A 412 -7.56 -28.95 9.39
CA TYR A 412 -6.77 -29.49 8.29
C TYR A 412 -5.74 -30.52 8.72
N LYS A 413 -5.46 -31.38 7.75
CA LYS A 413 -4.29 -32.24 7.65
C LYS A 413 -3.02 -31.47 8.01
N THR A 414 -1.95 -32.16 8.27
CA THR A 414 -0.62 -31.59 8.51
C THR A 414 -0.32 -30.47 7.53
N LEU A 415 0.00 -29.27 8.04
CA LEU A 415 0.41 -28.14 7.23
C LEU A 415 1.71 -28.49 6.50
N LEU A 416 1.70 -28.34 5.18
CA LEU A 416 2.87 -28.53 4.32
C LEU A 416 3.45 -27.18 3.91
N ALA A 417 4.76 -27.15 3.71
CA ALA A 417 5.46 -25.98 3.16
C ALA A 417 5.32 -25.95 1.63
N ASP A 418 4.09 -25.90 1.12
CA ASP A 418 3.73 -25.91 -0.31
C ASP A 418 3.16 -24.58 -0.81
N ALA A 419 3.17 -23.58 0.04
CA ALA A 419 2.63 -22.23 -0.20
C ALA A 419 1.15 -22.19 -0.58
N LYS A 420 0.40 -23.28 -0.38
CA LYS A 420 -1.03 -23.31 -0.67
C LYS A 420 -1.84 -22.50 0.33
N THR A 421 -3.00 -22.06 -0.14
CA THR A 421 -4.01 -21.36 0.65
C THR A 421 -5.40 -21.76 0.15
N TRP A 422 -6.41 -21.75 0.99
CA TRP A 422 -7.78 -22.17 0.65
C TRP A 422 -8.74 -21.02 0.81
N PRO A 423 -9.79 -20.94 -0.04
CA PRO A 423 -10.85 -19.96 0.17
C PRO A 423 -11.49 -20.19 1.54
N LEU A 424 -11.68 -19.11 2.28
CA LEU A 424 -12.36 -19.16 3.57
C LEU A 424 -13.85 -19.42 3.39
N PRO A 425 -14.57 -19.94 4.41
CA PRO A 425 -16.03 -19.93 4.41
C PRO A 425 -16.54 -18.54 4.01
N TRP A 426 -17.57 -18.44 3.17
CA TRP A 426 -18.11 -17.25 2.48
C TRP A 426 -17.42 -16.89 1.16
N ILE A 427 -16.31 -17.50 0.81
CA ILE A 427 -15.59 -17.19 -0.43
C ILE A 427 -15.75 -18.33 -1.42
N GLN A 428 -16.34 -18.03 -2.57
CA GLN A 428 -16.34 -18.92 -3.73
C GLN A 428 -15.38 -18.36 -4.76
N ALA A 429 -14.44 -19.18 -5.18
CA ALA A 429 -13.40 -18.75 -6.09
C ALA A 429 -13.11 -19.80 -7.15
N GLU A 430 -12.74 -19.33 -8.32
CA GLU A 430 -12.29 -20.12 -9.43
C GLU A 430 -11.10 -19.47 -10.12
N VAL A 431 -10.41 -20.24 -10.94
CA VAL A 431 -9.35 -19.76 -11.83
C VAL A 431 -9.91 -19.70 -13.23
N ARG A 432 -9.80 -18.55 -13.91
CA ARG A 432 -10.30 -18.37 -15.27
C ARG A 432 -9.17 -18.11 -16.26
N ILE A 433 -9.35 -18.61 -17.47
CA ILE A 433 -8.47 -18.39 -18.60
C ILE A 433 -9.24 -17.62 -19.67
N ALA A 434 -8.72 -16.48 -20.07
CA ALA A 434 -9.23 -15.71 -21.20
C ALA A 434 -8.87 -16.46 -22.50
N THR A 435 -9.86 -16.73 -23.35
CA THR A 435 -9.68 -17.34 -24.66
C THR A 435 -9.82 -16.32 -25.80
N ALA A 436 -10.58 -15.25 -25.59
CA ALA A 436 -10.62 -14.09 -26.48
C ALA A 436 -10.83 -12.79 -25.70
N SER A 437 -10.24 -11.69 -26.20
CA SER A 437 -10.43 -10.33 -25.66
C SER A 437 -10.72 -9.37 -26.81
N ASP A 438 -11.46 -8.30 -26.52
CA ASP A 438 -11.66 -7.21 -27.45
C ASP A 438 -10.46 -6.20 -27.46
N GLU A 439 -10.55 -5.17 -28.29
CA GLU A 439 -9.50 -4.15 -28.44
C GLU A 439 -9.24 -3.36 -27.14
N SER A 440 -10.21 -3.27 -26.25
CA SER A 440 -10.07 -2.61 -24.94
C SER A 440 -9.42 -3.53 -23.88
N GLY A 441 -9.15 -4.81 -24.22
CA GLY A 441 -8.64 -5.82 -23.31
C GLY A 441 -9.72 -6.45 -22.42
N GLN A 442 -11.01 -6.15 -22.63
CA GLN A 442 -12.10 -6.86 -21.95
C GLN A 442 -12.20 -8.31 -22.48
N VAL A 443 -12.27 -9.26 -21.57
CA VAL A 443 -12.40 -10.69 -21.93
C VAL A 443 -13.82 -10.96 -22.41
N ILE A 444 -13.95 -11.35 -23.68
CA ILE A 444 -15.24 -11.67 -24.33
C ILE A 444 -15.54 -13.17 -24.29
N GLU A 445 -14.50 -14.02 -24.31
CA GLU A 445 -14.64 -15.47 -24.15
C GLU A 445 -13.64 -15.98 -23.10
N TRP A 446 -14.09 -16.92 -22.30
CA TRP A 446 -13.29 -17.49 -21.22
C TRP A 446 -13.77 -18.89 -20.83
N ARG A 447 -12.90 -19.63 -20.16
CA ARG A 447 -13.23 -20.92 -19.53
C ARG A 447 -12.68 -20.99 -18.10
N VAL A 448 -13.20 -21.88 -17.31
CA VAL A 448 -12.60 -22.26 -16.05
C VAL A 448 -11.33 -23.05 -16.33
N ALA A 449 -10.26 -22.78 -15.59
CA ALA A 449 -9.02 -23.50 -15.70
C ALA A 449 -9.16 -24.95 -15.22
N GLU A 450 -8.46 -25.86 -15.87
CA GLU A 450 -8.31 -27.24 -15.39
C GLU A 450 -7.43 -27.27 -14.12
N GLU A 451 -7.44 -28.42 -13.43
CA GLU A 451 -6.62 -28.60 -12.23
C GLU A 451 -5.13 -28.42 -12.54
N GLY A 452 -4.48 -27.58 -11.73
CA GLY A 452 -3.06 -27.21 -11.91
C GLY A 452 -2.79 -26.22 -13.05
N GLU A 453 -3.80 -25.83 -13.83
CA GLU A 453 -3.65 -24.84 -14.89
C GLU A 453 -3.63 -23.42 -14.30
N LYS A 454 -2.77 -22.56 -14.85
CA LYS A 454 -2.61 -21.17 -14.42
C LYS A 454 -3.61 -20.25 -15.10
N GLY A 455 -4.29 -19.43 -14.33
CA GLY A 455 -5.21 -18.40 -14.84
C GLY A 455 -5.44 -17.29 -13.81
N GLU A 456 -6.35 -16.37 -14.12
CA GLU A 456 -6.70 -15.27 -13.20
C GLU A 456 -7.60 -15.79 -12.07
N LEU A 457 -7.26 -15.40 -10.84
CA LEU A 457 -8.08 -15.67 -9.66
C LEU A 457 -9.33 -14.79 -9.67
N VAL A 458 -10.49 -15.42 -9.58
CA VAL A 458 -11.78 -14.73 -9.61
C VAL A 458 -12.62 -15.15 -8.41
N ILE A 459 -13.18 -14.19 -7.69
CA ILE A 459 -14.17 -14.43 -6.64
C ILE A 459 -15.56 -14.26 -7.26
N THR A 460 -16.38 -15.31 -7.17
CA THR A 460 -17.62 -15.41 -7.93
C THR A 460 -18.88 -15.05 -7.16
N ASN A 461 -18.78 -14.91 -5.85
CA ASN A 461 -19.91 -14.55 -4.99
C ASN A 461 -19.65 -13.28 -4.19
N PRO A 462 -20.69 -12.52 -3.82
CA PRO A 462 -20.54 -11.43 -2.88
C PRO A 462 -20.21 -11.95 -1.47
N TYR A 463 -19.44 -11.18 -0.72
CA TYR A 463 -19.14 -11.46 0.68
C TYR A 463 -19.12 -10.14 1.49
N PRO A 464 -19.40 -10.18 2.81
CA PRO A 464 -19.76 -8.97 3.55
C PRO A 464 -18.62 -7.96 3.73
N TYR A 465 -17.37 -8.37 3.65
CA TYR A 465 -16.23 -7.51 3.98
C TYR A 465 -15.42 -7.01 2.77
N LEU A 466 -15.88 -7.25 1.55
CA LEU A 466 -15.38 -6.55 0.36
C LEU A 466 -15.61 -5.05 0.54
N ALA A 467 -14.64 -4.22 0.13
CA ALA A 467 -14.82 -2.78 0.07
C ALA A 467 -16.14 -2.44 -0.64
N ARG A 468 -16.88 -1.51 -0.08
CA ARG A 468 -18.22 -1.16 -0.59
C ARG A 468 -18.15 -0.43 -1.93
N THR A 469 -17.17 0.47 -2.06
CA THR A 469 -17.03 1.38 -3.20
C THR A 469 -15.70 2.14 -3.13
N ILE A 470 -15.45 3.02 -4.10
CA ILE A 470 -14.42 4.06 -4.02
C ILE A 470 -15.03 5.34 -3.45
N TRP A 471 -14.27 6.09 -2.67
CA TRP A 471 -14.67 7.36 -2.08
C TRP A 471 -15.00 8.37 -3.17
N GLY A 472 -16.12 9.07 -3.03
CA GLY A 472 -16.64 10.05 -3.98
C GLY A 472 -18.12 10.36 -3.70
N ASN A 473 -18.72 11.25 -4.48
CA ASN A 473 -20.14 11.65 -4.37
C ASN A 473 -20.56 12.00 -2.94
N THR A 474 -19.72 12.77 -2.25
CA THR A 474 -19.87 13.05 -0.81
C THR A 474 -21.07 13.95 -0.49
N ASP A 475 -21.60 14.66 -1.46
CA ASP A 475 -22.81 15.48 -1.30
C ASP A 475 -24.04 14.62 -0.99
N GLN A 476 -24.04 13.38 -1.48
CA GLN A 476 -25.11 12.40 -1.28
C GLN A 476 -24.85 11.46 -0.10
N LEU A 477 -23.81 11.69 0.70
CA LEU A 477 -23.36 10.77 1.76
C LEU A 477 -24.47 10.30 2.73
N PHE A 478 -25.46 11.16 2.98
CA PHE A 478 -26.56 10.86 3.88
C PHE A 478 -27.80 10.27 3.19
N GLU A 479 -27.76 10.10 1.88
CA GLU A 479 -28.82 9.43 1.14
C GLU A 479 -28.77 7.91 1.38
N LEU A 480 -29.94 7.28 1.45
CA LEU A 480 -30.06 5.84 1.72
C LEU A 480 -29.25 4.98 0.72
N ASN A 481 -29.16 5.43 -0.51
CA ASN A 481 -28.50 4.72 -1.62
C ASN A 481 -27.09 5.23 -1.92
N TRP A 482 -26.46 5.97 -1.02
CA TRP A 482 -25.11 6.43 -1.27
C TRP A 482 -24.18 5.27 -1.65
N CYS A 483 -23.50 5.38 -2.77
CA CYS A 483 -22.66 4.34 -3.33
C CYS A 483 -21.25 4.83 -3.73
N GLY A 484 -20.86 6.04 -3.29
CA GLY A 484 -19.58 6.65 -3.62
C GLY A 484 -19.36 6.75 -5.13
N ASP A 485 -18.12 6.54 -5.57
CA ASP A 485 -17.80 6.41 -7.01
C ASP A 485 -17.94 4.94 -7.45
N ARG A 486 -19.19 4.52 -7.62
CA ARG A 486 -19.54 3.15 -8.03
C ARG A 486 -19.05 2.84 -9.45
N GLY A 487 -19.06 3.82 -10.34
CA GLY A 487 -18.62 3.64 -11.73
C GLY A 487 -17.18 3.16 -11.77
N ARG A 488 -16.29 3.92 -11.15
CA ARG A 488 -14.86 3.61 -11.05
C ARG A 488 -14.58 2.32 -10.27
N PHE A 489 -15.39 2.02 -9.25
CA PHE A 489 -15.26 0.75 -8.50
C PHE A 489 -15.63 -0.45 -9.37
N THR A 490 -16.73 -0.36 -10.11
CA THR A 490 -17.19 -1.42 -11.01
C THR A 490 -16.19 -1.64 -12.14
N GLU A 491 -15.73 -0.58 -12.76
CA GLU A 491 -14.73 -0.63 -13.83
C GLU A 491 -13.43 -1.31 -13.37
N ALA A 492 -12.93 -0.94 -12.19
CA ALA A 492 -11.68 -1.46 -11.68
C ALA A 492 -11.70 -2.96 -11.34
N TYR A 493 -12.84 -3.53 -10.93
CA TYR A 493 -12.86 -4.86 -10.33
C TYR A 493 -13.92 -5.82 -10.90
N PHE A 494 -14.89 -5.38 -11.71
CA PHE A 494 -16.03 -6.20 -12.12
C PHE A 494 -16.29 -6.24 -13.63
N THR A 495 -15.54 -5.51 -14.45
CA THR A 495 -15.76 -5.45 -15.91
C THR A 495 -14.85 -6.39 -16.69
N ARG A 496 -13.90 -7.04 -16.07
CA ARG A 496 -12.90 -7.91 -16.71
C ARG A 496 -13.54 -9.00 -17.59
N TRP A 497 -14.64 -9.62 -17.12
CA TRP A 497 -15.29 -10.76 -17.75
C TRP A 497 -16.66 -10.35 -18.31
N ARG A 498 -16.81 -10.32 -19.62
CA ARG A 498 -18.07 -9.91 -20.27
C ARG A 498 -19.25 -10.76 -19.81
N GLY A 499 -20.36 -10.09 -19.45
CA GLY A 499 -21.61 -10.75 -19.04
C GLY A 499 -21.57 -11.40 -17.64
N ARG A 500 -20.49 -11.22 -16.87
CA ARG A 500 -20.37 -11.74 -15.50
C ARG A 500 -19.79 -10.68 -14.56
N TYR A 501 -20.56 -10.33 -13.55
CA TYR A 501 -20.10 -9.47 -12.43
C TYR A 501 -19.37 -10.33 -11.41
N SER A 502 -18.09 -10.60 -11.67
CA SER A 502 -17.23 -11.38 -10.77
C SER A 502 -16.05 -10.50 -10.37
N TYR A 503 -15.71 -10.53 -9.09
CA TYR A 503 -14.60 -9.73 -8.58
C TYR A 503 -13.26 -10.29 -9.07
N THR A 504 -12.44 -9.43 -9.67
CA THR A 504 -11.10 -9.78 -10.17
C THR A 504 -10.10 -8.75 -9.66
N GLN A 505 -9.12 -9.23 -8.87
CA GLN A 505 -8.04 -8.39 -8.32
C GLN A 505 -6.92 -8.18 -9.34
N GLY A 506 -6.81 -9.06 -10.33
CA GLY A 506 -5.70 -9.12 -11.28
C GLY A 506 -4.52 -9.92 -10.73
N ASP A 507 -4.77 -11.00 -10.03
CA ASP A 507 -3.76 -11.94 -9.55
C ASP A 507 -3.88 -13.29 -10.25
N TYR A 508 -2.75 -13.93 -10.58
CA TYR A 508 -2.74 -15.28 -11.11
C TYR A 508 -2.68 -16.33 -10.02
N ALA A 509 -3.38 -17.43 -10.25
CA ALA A 509 -3.41 -18.58 -9.37
C ALA A 509 -3.45 -19.90 -10.15
N ARG A 510 -3.14 -21.00 -9.44
CA ARG A 510 -3.44 -22.37 -9.85
C ARG A 510 -4.27 -23.02 -8.76
N LYS A 511 -5.28 -23.78 -9.14
CA LYS A 511 -6.08 -24.58 -8.21
C LYS A 511 -5.65 -26.03 -8.30
N GLY A 512 -5.25 -26.61 -7.18
CA GLY A 512 -4.88 -28.03 -7.10
C GLY A 512 -6.08 -28.96 -6.88
N VAL A 513 -5.84 -30.27 -7.04
CA VAL A 513 -6.81 -31.36 -6.83
C VAL A 513 -7.41 -31.36 -5.42
N ASP A 514 -6.67 -30.89 -4.43
CA ASP A 514 -7.08 -30.76 -3.02
C ASP A 514 -7.91 -29.50 -2.74
N GLY A 515 -8.23 -28.71 -3.78
CA GLY A 515 -8.96 -27.46 -3.69
C GLY A 515 -8.11 -26.28 -3.18
N GLY A 516 -6.82 -26.48 -2.90
CA GLY A 516 -5.89 -25.44 -2.50
C GLY A 516 -5.43 -24.61 -3.69
N PHE A 517 -5.12 -23.35 -3.45
CA PHE A 517 -4.64 -22.40 -4.45
C PHE A 517 -3.19 -22.03 -4.17
N THR A 518 -2.37 -21.95 -5.20
CA THR A 518 -1.06 -21.30 -5.18
C THR A 518 -1.15 -20.00 -5.96
N LEU A 519 -0.48 -18.94 -5.45
CA LEU A 519 -0.51 -17.61 -6.05
C LEU A 519 0.75 -17.37 -6.87
N HIS A 520 0.60 -16.76 -8.04
CA HIS A 520 1.64 -16.63 -9.05
C HIS A 520 1.80 -15.17 -9.53
N GLY A 521 1.58 -14.21 -8.64
CA GLY A 521 1.79 -12.79 -8.90
C GLY A 521 0.65 -12.11 -9.63
N ARG A 522 0.92 -10.89 -10.05
CA ARG A 522 -0.04 -10.03 -10.75
C ARG A 522 -0.21 -10.45 -12.20
N SER A 523 -1.42 -10.29 -12.74
CA SER A 523 -1.69 -10.54 -14.16
C SER A 523 -1.08 -9.46 -15.07
N ASP A 524 -0.80 -8.28 -14.50
CA ASP A 524 -0.12 -7.16 -15.16
C ASP A 524 1.42 -7.21 -15.06
N ASP A 525 1.98 -8.06 -14.17
CA ASP A 525 3.43 -8.28 -14.01
C ASP A 525 3.94 -9.52 -14.77
N VAL A 526 3.15 -10.08 -15.68
CA VAL A 526 3.50 -11.28 -16.46
C VAL A 526 4.32 -10.90 -17.68
N ILE A 527 5.40 -11.62 -17.88
CA ILE A 527 6.26 -11.48 -19.05
C ILE A 527 5.77 -12.41 -20.17
N ASN A 528 5.57 -11.88 -21.37
CA ASN A 528 5.13 -12.65 -22.52
C ASN A 528 6.33 -13.01 -23.42
N VAL A 529 6.93 -14.16 -23.17
CA VAL A 529 8.10 -14.65 -23.93
C VAL A 529 7.64 -15.61 -25.02
N SER A 530 7.70 -15.21 -26.28
CA SER A 530 7.31 -16.06 -27.44
C SER A 530 5.92 -16.69 -27.29
N GLY A 531 4.93 -15.92 -26.79
CA GLY A 531 3.57 -16.40 -26.54
C GLY A 531 3.39 -17.13 -25.21
N HIS A 532 4.43 -17.40 -24.46
CA HIS A 532 4.36 -18.01 -23.13
C HIS A 532 4.27 -16.93 -22.05
N ARG A 533 3.18 -16.93 -21.27
CA ARG A 533 3.00 -16.03 -20.14
C ARG A 533 3.66 -16.58 -18.87
N ILE A 534 4.76 -15.98 -18.46
CA ILE A 534 5.57 -16.41 -17.32
C ILE A 534 5.47 -15.37 -16.21
N GLY A 535 5.11 -15.79 -15.00
CA GLY A 535 5.08 -14.91 -13.82
C GLY A 535 6.50 -14.56 -13.38
N THR A 536 6.72 -13.30 -13.07
CA THR A 536 8.02 -12.81 -12.58
C THR A 536 8.47 -13.56 -11.33
N GLU A 537 7.54 -13.86 -10.40
CA GLU A 537 7.83 -14.60 -9.17
C GLU A 537 8.24 -16.05 -9.41
N GLU A 538 7.80 -16.67 -10.50
CA GLU A 538 8.20 -18.03 -10.84
C GLU A 538 9.70 -18.09 -11.18
N ILE A 539 10.21 -17.04 -11.85
CA ILE A 539 11.61 -16.88 -12.17
C ILE A 539 12.41 -16.50 -10.91
N GLU A 540 11.89 -15.53 -10.14
CA GLU A 540 12.49 -15.10 -8.88
C GLU A 540 12.63 -16.26 -7.90
N GLY A 541 11.58 -17.07 -7.73
CA GLY A 541 11.59 -18.25 -6.88
C GLY A 541 12.63 -19.29 -7.31
N ALA A 542 12.82 -19.50 -8.62
CA ALA A 542 13.86 -20.38 -9.15
C ALA A 542 15.27 -19.83 -8.84
N ILE A 543 15.50 -18.53 -9.02
CA ILE A 543 16.78 -17.89 -8.70
C ILE A 543 17.07 -17.96 -7.20
N LEU A 544 16.10 -17.66 -6.34
CA LEU A 544 16.26 -17.71 -4.88
C LEU A 544 16.52 -19.13 -4.36
N LYS A 545 16.17 -20.17 -5.11
CA LYS A 545 16.48 -21.55 -4.76
C LYS A 545 17.99 -21.82 -4.70
N ASP A 546 18.81 -21.03 -5.41
CA ASP A 546 20.28 -21.11 -5.32
C ASP A 546 20.79 -21.02 -3.89
N LYS A 547 20.15 -20.20 -3.04
CA LYS A 547 20.50 -20.05 -1.62
C LYS A 547 20.26 -21.31 -0.79
N THR A 548 19.31 -22.13 -1.18
CA THR A 548 19.02 -23.40 -0.50
C THR A 548 19.98 -24.52 -0.90
N ILE A 549 20.61 -24.38 -2.07
CA ILE A 549 21.55 -25.35 -2.64
C ILE A 549 22.99 -24.98 -2.28
N HIS A 550 23.32 -23.69 -2.34
CA HIS A 550 24.67 -23.17 -2.14
C HIS A 550 24.71 -22.18 -0.99
N ARG A 551 25.45 -22.52 0.09
CA ARG A 551 25.59 -21.65 1.27
C ARG A 551 26.28 -20.32 1.00
N ASP A 552 27.11 -20.27 -0.04
CA ASP A 552 27.87 -19.11 -0.52
C ASP A 552 27.19 -18.39 -1.68
N SER A 553 25.91 -18.63 -1.91
CA SER A 553 25.14 -17.96 -2.97
C SER A 553 25.30 -16.44 -2.88
N PRO A 554 25.64 -15.77 -4.00
CA PRO A 554 25.75 -14.31 -4.03
C PRO A 554 24.40 -13.61 -4.04
N VAL A 555 23.31 -14.35 -4.25
CA VAL A 555 21.97 -13.77 -4.38
C VAL A 555 21.40 -13.41 -3.02
N GLY A 556 21.32 -12.15 -2.69
CA GLY A 556 20.57 -11.65 -1.52
C GLY A 556 19.07 -11.64 -1.78
N ASN A 557 18.64 -10.95 -2.83
CA ASN A 557 17.26 -10.95 -3.30
C ASN A 557 17.21 -10.68 -4.81
N VAL A 558 16.02 -10.84 -5.42
CA VAL A 558 15.85 -10.69 -6.87
C VAL A 558 14.48 -10.10 -7.19
N VAL A 559 14.44 -9.23 -8.19
CA VAL A 559 13.23 -8.73 -8.85
C VAL A 559 13.40 -8.91 -10.35
N VAL A 560 12.42 -9.55 -10.99
CA VAL A 560 12.42 -9.79 -12.43
C VAL A 560 11.37 -8.91 -13.10
N VAL A 561 11.72 -8.31 -14.24
CA VAL A 561 10.80 -7.54 -15.08
C VAL A 561 10.96 -7.94 -16.55
N GLY A 562 9.91 -7.70 -17.35
CA GLY A 562 9.95 -7.92 -18.80
C GLY A 562 10.56 -6.71 -19.52
N ALA A 563 11.52 -6.97 -20.42
CA ALA A 563 12.02 -6.00 -21.39
C ALA A 563 11.50 -6.34 -22.80
N PRO A 564 11.11 -5.37 -23.63
CA PRO A 564 10.70 -5.61 -25.01
C PRO A 564 11.82 -6.30 -25.82
N HIS A 565 11.44 -7.21 -26.70
CA HIS A 565 12.36 -7.91 -27.59
C HIS A 565 11.70 -8.11 -28.97
N GLN A 566 12.41 -7.80 -30.04
CA GLN A 566 11.86 -7.79 -31.39
C GLN A 566 11.26 -9.12 -31.84
N GLU A 567 11.90 -10.25 -31.51
CA GLU A 567 11.43 -11.57 -31.95
C GLU A 567 10.58 -12.31 -30.92
N LYS A 568 10.81 -12.05 -29.61
CA LYS A 568 10.19 -12.82 -28.52
C LYS A 568 9.03 -12.11 -27.83
N GLY A 569 8.73 -10.88 -28.24
CA GLY A 569 7.80 -10.00 -27.56
C GLY A 569 8.44 -9.36 -26.33
N GLU A 570 8.70 -10.16 -25.30
CA GLU A 570 9.44 -9.76 -24.11
C GLU A 570 10.51 -10.79 -23.73
N ILE A 571 11.51 -10.32 -22.98
CA ILE A 571 12.53 -11.17 -22.33
C ILE A 571 12.61 -10.83 -20.86
N PRO A 572 12.84 -11.81 -19.97
CA PRO A 572 13.06 -11.55 -18.57
C PRO A 572 14.43 -10.91 -18.33
N VAL A 573 14.47 -9.86 -17.50
CA VAL A 573 15.69 -9.24 -16.96
C VAL A 573 15.64 -9.31 -15.45
N ALA A 574 16.66 -9.88 -14.81
CA ALA A 574 16.74 -10.07 -13.38
C ALA A 574 17.60 -8.99 -12.73
N PHE A 575 17.02 -8.22 -11.82
CA PHE A 575 17.74 -7.31 -10.94
C PHE A 575 18.10 -8.05 -9.66
N ILE A 576 19.37 -8.09 -9.30
CA ILE A 576 19.88 -8.84 -8.16
C ILE A 576 20.40 -7.88 -7.09
N LEU A 577 19.95 -8.10 -5.87
CA LEU A 577 20.57 -7.55 -4.67
C LEU A 577 21.60 -8.58 -4.18
N GLY A 578 22.87 -8.25 -4.24
CA GLY A 578 23.93 -9.15 -3.80
C GLY A 578 24.06 -9.23 -2.28
N VAL A 579 24.39 -10.41 -1.75
CA VAL A 579 24.72 -10.58 -0.33
C VAL A 579 25.91 -9.71 0.02
N ASN A 580 25.79 -8.84 1.02
CA ASN A 580 26.86 -7.89 1.42
C ASN A 580 27.40 -7.03 0.27
N GLY A 581 26.57 -6.71 -0.73
CA GLY A 581 26.97 -5.93 -1.89
C GLY A 581 27.83 -6.68 -2.92
N ARG A 582 27.95 -8.00 -2.81
CA ARG A 582 28.69 -8.85 -3.76
C ARG A 582 28.05 -8.74 -5.15
N LYS A 583 28.89 -8.47 -6.16
CA LYS A 583 28.47 -8.53 -7.56
C LYS A 583 28.55 -9.97 -8.06
N LEU A 584 27.65 -10.33 -8.97
CA LEU A 584 27.68 -11.62 -9.67
C LEU A 584 28.87 -11.68 -10.66
N ASN A 585 29.54 -12.82 -10.71
CA ASN A 585 30.51 -13.14 -11.76
C ASN A 585 29.85 -14.05 -12.82
N ASP A 586 30.58 -14.35 -13.89
CA ASP A 586 30.10 -15.16 -15.02
C ASP A 586 29.69 -16.58 -14.60
N ASP A 587 30.40 -17.18 -13.64
CA ASP A 587 30.10 -18.52 -13.13
C ASP A 587 28.79 -18.50 -12.32
N ASP A 588 28.60 -17.47 -11.50
CA ASP A 588 27.33 -17.25 -10.76
C ASP A 588 26.16 -17.14 -11.75
N ILE A 589 26.30 -16.29 -12.78
CA ILE A 589 25.29 -16.08 -13.83
C ILE A 589 25.01 -17.39 -14.58
N GLY A 590 26.04 -18.12 -14.97
CA GLY A 590 25.93 -19.42 -15.66
C GLY A 590 25.16 -20.44 -14.83
N ARG A 591 25.46 -20.51 -13.53
CA ARG A 591 24.77 -21.38 -12.56
C ARG A 591 23.30 -21.00 -12.39
N LEU A 592 23.01 -19.71 -12.21
CA LEU A 592 21.63 -19.22 -12.06
C LEU A 592 20.81 -19.45 -13.33
N LYS A 593 21.37 -19.21 -14.52
CA LYS A 593 20.70 -19.51 -15.80
C LYS A 593 20.38 -21.00 -15.92
N SER A 594 21.30 -21.87 -15.53
CA SER A 594 21.13 -23.32 -15.56
C SER A 594 20.02 -23.76 -14.58
N LEU A 595 20.00 -23.16 -13.39
CA LEU A 595 18.98 -23.44 -12.37
C LEU A 595 17.58 -23.02 -12.86
N VAL A 596 17.42 -21.79 -13.38
CA VAL A 596 16.13 -21.34 -13.93
C VAL A 596 15.69 -22.23 -15.09
N ARG A 597 16.62 -22.63 -15.96
CA ARG A 597 16.33 -23.54 -17.08
C ARG A 597 15.81 -24.88 -16.62
N SER A 598 16.39 -25.45 -15.59
CA SER A 598 15.97 -26.76 -15.05
C SER A 598 14.62 -26.69 -14.35
N GLU A 599 14.32 -25.57 -13.67
CA GLU A 599 13.10 -25.41 -12.89
C GLU A 599 11.88 -24.92 -13.70
N LYS A 600 12.14 -24.07 -14.70
CA LYS A 600 11.06 -23.31 -15.41
C LYS A 600 11.14 -23.40 -16.94
N GLY A 601 12.17 -24.05 -17.48
CA GLY A 601 12.38 -24.16 -18.91
C GLY A 601 13.15 -22.98 -19.52
N VAL A 602 13.47 -23.13 -20.82
CA VAL A 602 14.36 -22.21 -21.55
C VAL A 602 13.78 -20.80 -21.69
N THR A 603 12.47 -20.69 -21.86
CA THR A 603 11.75 -19.42 -22.04
C THR A 603 11.76 -18.53 -20.80
N ALA A 604 11.91 -19.12 -19.62
CA ALA A 604 11.95 -18.40 -18.35
C ALA A 604 13.35 -17.88 -17.97
N VAL A 605 14.40 -18.30 -18.70
CA VAL A 605 15.78 -17.92 -18.36
C VAL A 605 15.99 -16.43 -18.62
N PRO A 606 16.39 -15.64 -17.60
CA PRO A 606 16.70 -14.24 -17.80
C PRO A 606 17.79 -14.05 -18.85
N SER A 607 17.57 -13.09 -19.74
CA SER A 607 18.61 -12.68 -20.70
C SER A 607 19.82 -12.14 -19.95
N ASP A 608 19.54 -11.32 -18.94
CA ASP A 608 20.55 -10.58 -18.21
C ASP A 608 20.27 -10.54 -16.71
N PHE A 609 21.36 -10.37 -15.94
CA PHE A 609 21.37 -10.22 -14.49
C PHE A 609 22.07 -8.90 -14.15
N LEU A 610 21.32 -7.94 -13.60
CA LEU A 610 21.81 -6.62 -13.24
C LEU A 610 21.93 -6.52 -11.72
N THR A 611 23.14 -6.31 -11.20
CA THR A 611 23.35 -6.13 -9.76
C THR A 611 23.07 -4.68 -9.39
N VAL A 612 22.23 -4.47 -8.39
CA VAL A 612 21.84 -3.15 -7.84
C VAL A 612 22.08 -3.12 -6.34
N SER A 613 22.26 -1.93 -5.77
CA SER A 613 22.47 -1.73 -4.32
C SER A 613 21.19 -1.85 -3.51
N ALA A 614 20.06 -1.51 -4.11
CA ALA A 614 18.72 -1.66 -3.53
C ALA A 614 17.67 -1.72 -4.65
N PHE A 615 16.46 -2.20 -4.33
CA PHE A 615 15.31 -2.08 -5.23
C PHE A 615 14.49 -0.82 -4.91
N PRO A 616 13.82 -0.21 -5.91
CA PRO A 616 12.77 0.76 -5.63
C PRO A 616 11.68 0.07 -4.81
N GLU A 617 11.47 0.55 -3.60
CA GLU A 617 10.49 -0.05 -2.71
C GLU A 617 9.53 0.99 -2.15
N THR A 618 8.30 0.59 -1.98
CA THR A 618 7.35 1.39 -1.23
C THR A 618 7.76 1.46 0.23
N ARG A 619 7.24 2.44 0.95
CA ARG A 619 7.49 2.57 2.40
C ARG A 619 6.93 1.41 3.23
N SER A 620 6.05 0.60 2.65
CA SER A 620 5.61 -0.68 3.23
C SER A 620 6.53 -1.86 2.94
N GLY A 621 7.63 -1.64 2.22
CA GLY A 621 8.60 -2.67 1.85
C GLY A 621 8.25 -3.48 0.61
N LYS A 622 7.20 -3.12 -0.15
CA LYS A 622 6.90 -3.76 -1.43
C LYS A 622 7.79 -3.19 -2.54
N TYR A 623 8.36 -4.06 -3.35
CA TYR A 623 9.14 -3.65 -4.51
C TYR A 623 8.26 -3.04 -5.60
N MET A 624 8.71 -1.92 -6.16
CA MET A 624 8.02 -1.22 -7.22
C MET A 624 8.49 -1.73 -8.59
N ARG A 625 8.06 -2.95 -8.98
CA ARG A 625 8.40 -3.56 -10.28
C ARG A 625 8.10 -2.63 -11.45
N ARG A 626 6.95 -1.92 -11.37
CA ARG A 626 6.58 -0.93 -12.37
C ARG A 626 7.69 0.11 -12.59
N ALA A 627 8.26 0.66 -11.50
CA ALA A 627 9.33 1.65 -11.62
C ALA A 627 10.59 1.05 -12.28
N LEU A 628 10.98 -0.19 -11.91
CA LEU A 628 12.08 -0.90 -12.58
C LEU A 628 11.81 -1.11 -14.07
N ARG A 629 10.58 -1.54 -14.41
CA ARG A 629 10.19 -1.74 -15.80
C ARG A 629 10.18 -0.43 -16.57
N SER A 630 9.57 0.63 -16.03
CA SER A 630 9.53 1.94 -16.69
C SER A 630 10.93 2.51 -16.97
N ILE A 631 11.88 2.37 -16.00
CA ILE A 631 13.28 2.76 -16.24
C ILE A 631 13.91 1.90 -17.36
N LEU A 632 13.62 0.61 -17.37
CA LEU A 632 14.19 -0.33 -18.35
C LEU A 632 13.75 -0.02 -19.79
N ILE A 633 12.51 0.45 -19.97
CA ILE A 633 11.90 0.70 -21.28
C ILE A 633 11.72 2.19 -21.61
N ASP A 634 12.34 3.09 -20.82
CA ASP A 634 12.29 4.55 -20.97
C ASP A 634 10.87 5.13 -20.97
N GLU A 635 9.99 4.56 -20.16
CA GLU A 635 8.64 5.08 -19.94
C GLU A 635 8.56 5.99 -18.70
N ASP A 636 7.48 6.77 -18.61
CA ASP A 636 7.20 7.59 -17.43
C ASP A 636 7.10 6.72 -16.16
N LEU A 637 7.80 7.15 -15.14
CA LEU A 637 7.82 6.47 -13.84
C LEU A 637 6.48 6.54 -13.11
N GLY A 638 5.63 7.47 -13.49
CA GLY A 638 4.33 7.73 -12.86
C GLY A 638 4.45 8.11 -11.39
N ASP A 639 3.42 7.83 -10.60
CA ASP A 639 3.39 8.18 -9.18
C ASP A 639 4.46 7.44 -8.36
N LEU A 640 5.47 8.18 -7.91
CA LEU A 640 6.54 7.74 -6.99
C LEU A 640 6.30 8.21 -5.54
N SER A 641 5.15 8.77 -5.22
CA SER A 641 4.85 9.33 -3.89
C SER A 641 4.99 8.33 -2.74
N THR A 642 4.84 7.05 -3.05
CA THR A 642 5.00 5.95 -2.10
C THR A 642 6.43 5.42 -1.99
N LEU A 643 7.35 5.90 -2.83
CA LEU A 643 8.73 5.43 -2.90
C LEU A 643 9.50 5.81 -1.62
N ARG A 644 10.15 4.81 -1.01
CA ARG A 644 10.93 4.98 0.22
C ARG A 644 12.34 5.53 -0.03
N ASN A 645 12.95 5.10 -1.13
CA ASN A 645 14.35 5.33 -1.45
C ASN A 645 14.52 6.02 -2.84
N PRO A 646 14.08 7.28 -3.00
CA PRO A 646 14.06 7.93 -4.31
C PRO A 646 15.44 8.07 -4.97
N HIS A 647 16.53 8.14 -4.20
CA HIS A 647 17.89 8.19 -4.72
C HIS A 647 18.27 6.96 -5.56
N ILE A 648 17.65 5.78 -5.30
CA ILE A 648 17.96 4.55 -6.01
C ILE A 648 17.53 4.58 -7.48
N ILE A 649 16.55 5.39 -7.82
CA ILE A 649 16.07 5.53 -9.21
C ILE A 649 17.22 5.95 -10.12
N ARG A 650 17.99 6.95 -9.72
CA ARG A 650 19.12 7.44 -10.50
C ARG A 650 20.21 6.37 -10.66
N GLU A 651 20.55 5.65 -9.60
CA GLU A 651 21.54 4.56 -9.65
C GLU A 651 21.11 3.45 -10.61
N ILE A 652 19.84 3.07 -10.56
CA ILE A 652 19.27 2.06 -11.46
C ILE A 652 19.26 2.56 -12.90
N GLN A 653 18.92 3.83 -13.14
CA GLN A 653 18.99 4.43 -14.48
C GLN A 653 20.42 4.38 -15.05
N GLU A 654 21.43 4.73 -14.24
CA GLU A 654 22.83 4.65 -14.62
C GLU A 654 23.24 3.19 -14.96
N THR A 655 22.84 2.23 -14.14
CA THR A 655 23.08 0.80 -14.35
C THR A 655 22.44 0.30 -15.65
N ILE A 656 21.20 0.67 -15.91
CA ILE A 656 20.47 0.29 -17.12
C ILE A 656 21.06 0.96 -18.36
N ASN A 657 21.49 2.22 -18.29
CA ASN A 657 22.12 2.92 -19.41
C ASN A 657 23.43 2.25 -19.80
N ILE A 658 24.25 1.84 -18.83
CA ILE A 658 25.48 1.07 -19.09
C ILE A 658 25.13 -0.27 -19.76
N TRP A 659 24.13 -0.98 -19.25
CA TRP A 659 23.68 -2.25 -19.83
C TRP A 659 23.19 -2.09 -21.27
N LYS A 660 22.36 -1.08 -21.57
CA LYS A 660 21.88 -0.78 -22.93
C LYS A 660 23.06 -0.53 -23.88
N ALA A 661 23.99 0.33 -23.48
CA ALA A 661 25.17 0.66 -24.28
C ALA A 661 26.06 -0.59 -24.61
N LEU A 662 26.25 -1.47 -23.63
CA LEU A 662 26.98 -2.72 -23.83
C LEU A 662 26.23 -3.68 -24.76
N ARG A 663 24.93 -3.75 -24.68
CA ARG A 663 24.08 -4.58 -25.54
C ARG A 663 24.12 -4.11 -26.98
N ASP A 664 23.99 -2.81 -27.23
CA ASP A 664 24.06 -2.22 -28.58
C ASP A 664 25.42 -2.51 -29.26
N VAL A 665 26.51 -2.43 -28.49
CA VAL A 665 27.84 -2.79 -28.98
C VAL A 665 27.94 -4.29 -29.33
N THR A 666 27.33 -5.15 -28.52
CA THR A 666 27.35 -6.60 -28.73
C THR A 666 26.49 -7.01 -29.94
N GLU A 667 25.31 -6.42 -30.11
CA GLU A 667 24.43 -6.63 -31.27
C GLU A 667 25.12 -6.12 -32.56
N SER A 668 25.72 -4.93 -32.52
CA SER A 668 26.49 -4.38 -33.64
C SER A 668 27.66 -5.25 -34.02
N ALA A 669 28.39 -5.84 -33.06
CA ALA A 669 29.47 -6.77 -33.29
C ALA A 669 28.99 -8.13 -33.86
N HIS A 670 27.81 -8.60 -33.47
CA HIS A 670 27.19 -9.79 -34.04
C HIS A 670 26.73 -9.57 -35.48
N ILE A 671 26.11 -8.43 -35.77
CA ILE A 671 25.76 -8.03 -37.14
C ILE A 671 27.00 -7.92 -38.00
N ALA A 672 28.05 -7.28 -37.51
CA ALA A 672 29.34 -7.18 -38.25
C ALA A 672 30.02 -8.54 -38.49
N LYS A 673 29.82 -9.52 -37.57
CA LYS A 673 30.31 -10.91 -37.80
C LYS A 673 29.43 -11.65 -38.82
N SER A 674 28.12 -11.48 -38.80
CA SER A 674 27.22 -12.09 -39.78
C SER A 674 27.45 -11.56 -41.20
N TRP A 675 27.79 -10.29 -41.36
CA TRP A 675 28.18 -9.71 -42.68
C TRP A 675 29.50 -10.25 -43.24
N ARG A 676 30.41 -10.77 -42.45
CA ARG A 676 31.67 -11.41 -42.92
C ARG A 676 31.46 -12.80 -43.52
N TYR A 677 30.27 -13.41 -43.38
CA TYR A 677 29.98 -14.73 -43.96
C TYR A 677 29.09 -14.68 -45.22
N ILE A 678 28.63 -13.49 -45.63
CA ILE A 678 28.01 -13.32 -46.94
C ILE A 678 29.12 -12.99 -47.95
N ARG A 679 29.78 -14.03 -48.47
CA ARG A 679 30.54 -13.90 -49.73
C ARG A 679 29.53 -13.90 -50.86
N PHE A 680 29.56 -12.84 -51.65
CA PHE A 680 28.93 -12.81 -52.96
C PHE A 680 29.58 -13.89 -53.81
N GLU A 681 28.83 -14.92 -54.23
CA GLU A 681 29.08 -15.70 -55.43
C GLU A 681 28.44 -14.99 -56.62
#